data_991fe8e7b2274b97fc02e8dbf25ebbf9
#
_entry.id   991fe8e7b2274b97fc02e8dbf25ebbf9
#
_cell.length_a   1.000
_cell.length_b   1.000
_cell.length_c   1.000
_cell.angle_alpha   90.00
_cell.angle_beta   90.00
_cell.angle_gamma   90.00
#
_symmetry.space_group_name_H-M   'P 1'
#
loop_
_entity.id
_entity.type
_entity.pdbx_description
1 polymer ?
#
loop_
_entity_poly.entity_id
_entity_poly.type
_entity_poly.pdbx_seq_one_letter_code
_entity_poly.pdbx_strand_id
1 'polypeptide(L)'
;MGWSKQKQSANIRFINNLPCWKIYNVYIFLMRKIILLALSTNFIFAQINPEAIDIVRDNYGIPHIFSKTDAEVAYGLAWAHAEDDFETIQLAYLAGNSMLSNHLGAEGAPADFISKFIGSEEIVDKKYNEISDKYKSVLDGYAQGLNSYAKKFPDKVLYKKLFPLTPKMMLRYGQLQLFIRSKGGEWVGRILSDNSQENFIDQSLVGSNFIAMNSSKTKSGESFLVINTHQPLEGPTSWYEAHLNSEEGTNILGTLYPGTPHILIGVNENLAWSHTFNNLDIFDVYKLEMTKGLKYKVDDKEYKLEKDKAKIKIKILGIKIPINRKFYKSIFGPTLKNKKGFYSIRTPILHSINALEQWWEMGKAKNFNEFYSILKMKGLTGVNIAYADKYDTIFYMSGGLIPKREEGYNWKGIVPGNTKKTLWTETYNIEDLPQVIQPKSGYIYNANHSPFKSTSDEENPDPNKFNSDMGFELFDNNRSIRLKKLINEKVKVSYEDFKKIKYDNTFPERFSYIFMDINPLFDIKLDRNHELREILDILQNWDRKTDIDSNGAGIYGVLYYHLLNNYRDYILKNKVLSEEVLLSALRDIKSSIIENFGSLEMTLGDFQKLVRGDIELPIWGLPDVVTTMVSTKYKDGKRRVIAGESYIGFIRFDKDGAKIESVISYGNSEIPESKHFDDQMELYQNFKLKKVSMNKDEIYRDALRIYNPH
;
A
#
# COMPACT_ATOMS: atom_id res chain seq x y z
N MET A 1 28.27 -43.59 -62.39
CA MET A 1 27.08 -44.39 -61.98
C MET A 1 27.58 -45.49 -61.04
N GLY A 2 27.33 -45.43 -59.71
CA GLY A 2 27.72 -46.52 -58.84
C GLY A 2 28.01 -46.13 -57.40
N TRP A 3 27.24 -45.14 -56.81
CA TRP A 3 27.47 -44.81 -55.39
C TRP A 3 26.20 -44.52 -54.57
N SER A 4 25.03 -45.01 -55.04
CA SER A 4 23.74 -44.74 -54.32
C SER A 4 23.00 -45.94 -53.74
N LYS A 5 23.53 -47.18 -53.87
CA LYS A 5 22.83 -48.39 -53.39
C LYS A 5 23.40 -49.06 -52.13
N GLN A 6 24.57 -48.60 -51.60
CA GLN A 6 25.15 -49.21 -50.41
C GLN A 6 24.82 -48.53 -49.09
N LYS A 7 24.22 -47.33 -49.05
CA LYS A 7 23.83 -46.65 -47.82
C LYS A 7 22.41 -46.98 -47.31
N GLN A 8 21.55 -47.56 -48.14
CA GLN A 8 20.21 -47.94 -47.69
C GLN A 8 20.12 -49.34 -47.05
N SER A 9 21.05 -50.25 -47.36
CA SER A 9 21.08 -51.61 -46.76
C SER A 9 21.74 -51.69 -45.38
N ALA A 10 22.57 -50.70 -44.99
CA ALA A 10 23.20 -50.65 -43.69
C ALA A 10 22.27 -50.16 -42.56
N ASN A 11 21.31 -49.29 -42.85
CA ASN A 11 20.40 -48.78 -41.85
C ASN A 11 19.24 -49.74 -41.51
N ILE A 12 18.88 -50.67 -42.38
CA ILE A 12 17.81 -51.65 -42.10
C ILE A 12 18.35 -52.87 -41.30
N ARG A 13 19.65 -53.17 -41.38
CA ARG A 13 20.25 -54.24 -40.58
C ARG A 13 20.52 -53.88 -39.11
N PHE A 14 20.54 -52.57 -38.74
CA PHE A 14 20.77 -52.15 -37.36
C PHE A 14 19.51 -52.20 -36.49
N ILE A 15 18.30 -52.19 -37.11
CA ILE A 15 17.03 -52.25 -36.39
C ILE A 15 16.61 -53.68 -36.04
N ASN A 16 17.09 -54.70 -36.77
CA ASN A 16 16.67 -56.09 -36.55
C ASN A 16 17.47 -56.86 -35.50
N ASN A 17 18.50 -56.24 -34.88
CA ASN A 17 19.36 -56.91 -33.86
C ASN A 17 19.26 -56.31 -32.45
N LEU A 18 18.25 -55.45 -32.18
CA LEU A 18 18.00 -54.99 -30.82
C LEU A 18 17.02 -55.96 -30.14
N PRO A 19 17.33 -56.47 -28.91
CA PRO A 19 16.42 -57.30 -28.17
C PRO A 19 15.07 -56.58 -27.98
N CYS A 20 13.95 -57.26 -28.14
CA CYS A 20 12.58 -56.72 -28.05
C CYS A 20 12.35 -55.79 -26.82
N TRP A 21 13.05 -56.06 -25.68
CA TRP A 21 12.95 -55.24 -24.50
C TRP A 21 13.57 -53.84 -24.63
N LYS A 22 14.56 -53.65 -25.52
CA LYS A 22 15.14 -52.32 -25.79
C LYS A 22 14.22 -51.47 -26.67
N ILE A 23 13.53 -52.08 -27.65
CA ILE A 23 12.51 -51.44 -28.46
C ILE A 23 11.30 -51.04 -27.61
N TYR A 24 10.90 -51.90 -26.67
CA TYR A 24 9.82 -51.66 -25.74
C TYR A 24 10.15 -50.51 -24.79
N ASN A 25 11.38 -50.42 -24.27
CA ASN A 25 11.83 -49.33 -23.40
C ASN A 25 11.97 -47.97 -24.15
N VAL A 26 12.35 -47.97 -25.42
CA VAL A 26 12.34 -46.74 -26.26
C VAL A 26 10.91 -46.29 -26.54
N TYR A 27 10.00 -47.22 -26.76
CA TYR A 27 8.56 -46.92 -26.97
C TYR A 27 7.93 -46.35 -25.67
N ILE A 28 8.22 -46.95 -24.54
CA ILE A 28 7.76 -46.46 -23.23
C ILE A 28 8.37 -45.10 -22.92
N PHE A 29 9.65 -44.86 -23.24
CA PHE A 29 10.32 -43.60 -23.03
C PHE A 29 9.77 -42.49 -23.95
N LEU A 30 9.48 -42.81 -25.21
CA LEU A 30 8.81 -41.90 -26.16
C LEU A 30 7.36 -41.65 -25.77
N MET A 31 6.59 -42.67 -25.38
CA MET A 31 5.23 -42.53 -24.87
C MET A 31 5.19 -41.73 -23.58
N ARG A 32 6.14 -41.93 -22.64
CA ARG A 32 6.29 -41.09 -21.42
C ARG A 32 6.61 -39.65 -21.78
N LYS A 33 7.46 -39.37 -22.75
CA LYS A 33 7.72 -38.00 -23.23
C LYS A 33 6.52 -37.37 -23.92
N ILE A 34 5.78 -38.13 -24.72
CA ILE A 34 4.54 -37.69 -25.39
C ILE A 34 3.43 -37.47 -24.35
N ILE A 35 3.30 -38.34 -23.34
CA ILE A 35 2.36 -38.21 -22.22
C ILE A 35 2.79 -37.04 -21.30
N LEU A 36 4.07 -36.83 -21.05
CA LEU A 36 4.60 -35.66 -20.33
C LEU A 36 4.44 -34.37 -21.14
N LEU A 37 4.52 -34.40 -22.47
CA LEU A 37 4.19 -33.26 -23.34
C LEU A 37 2.67 -33.02 -23.41
N ALA A 38 1.84 -34.06 -23.35
CA ALA A 38 0.39 -33.95 -23.30
C ALA A 38 -0.18 -33.62 -21.93
N LEU A 39 0.58 -33.95 -20.85
CA LEU A 39 0.26 -33.55 -19.46
C LEU A 39 0.87 -32.21 -19.05
N SER A 40 1.76 -31.62 -19.84
CA SER A 40 1.99 -30.19 -19.83
C SER A 40 0.86 -29.49 -20.59
N THR A 41 -0.38 -29.67 -20.15
CA THR A 41 -1.44 -28.72 -20.43
C THR A 41 -1.00 -27.41 -19.78
N ASN A 42 -0.23 -26.62 -20.51
CA ASN A 42 -0.34 -25.20 -20.39
C ASN A 42 -1.84 -24.95 -20.48
N PHE A 43 -2.48 -24.51 -19.38
CA PHE A 43 -3.77 -23.86 -19.47
C PHE A 43 -3.54 -22.67 -20.41
N ILE A 44 -3.78 -22.87 -21.71
CA ILE A 44 -3.91 -21.76 -22.66
C ILE A 44 -5.27 -21.19 -22.30
N PHE A 45 -5.27 -20.19 -21.41
CA PHE A 45 -6.46 -19.39 -21.22
C PHE A 45 -6.89 -18.89 -22.60
N ALA A 46 -8.17 -18.99 -22.90
CA ALA A 46 -8.70 -18.54 -24.19
C ALA A 46 -8.31 -17.07 -24.40
N GLN A 47 -7.92 -16.74 -25.62
CA GLN A 47 -7.63 -15.36 -25.98
C GLN A 47 -8.93 -14.55 -25.80
N ILE A 48 -8.86 -13.51 -24.97
CA ILE A 48 -10.00 -12.63 -24.70
C ILE A 48 -10.34 -11.84 -25.97
N ASN A 49 -11.63 -11.77 -26.28
CA ASN A 49 -12.14 -10.93 -27.38
C ASN A 49 -12.36 -9.49 -26.84
N PRO A 50 -11.56 -8.51 -27.25
CA PRO A 50 -11.72 -7.13 -26.78
C PRO A 50 -13.07 -6.50 -27.16
N GLU A 51 -13.68 -6.91 -28.28
CA GLU A 51 -14.97 -6.38 -28.73
C GLU A 51 -16.14 -6.74 -27.79
N ALA A 52 -15.95 -7.74 -26.92
CA ALA A 52 -16.94 -8.12 -25.92
C ALA A 52 -16.86 -7.34 -24.61
N ILE A 53 -15.97 -6.35 -24.54
CA ILE A 53 -15.71 -5.57 -23.33
C ILE A 53 -16.12 -4.12 -23.58
N ASP A 54 -17.07 -3.61 -22.80
CA ASP A 54 -17.42 -2.18 -22.83
C ASP A 54 -16.63 -1.42 -21.78
N ILE A 55 -15.92 -0.39 -22.21
CA ILE A 55 -15.32 0.62 -21.33
C ILE A 55 -16.17 1.88 -21.45
N VAL A 56 -16.86 2.24 -20.38
CA VAL A 56 -17.71 3.41 -20.29
C VAL A 56 -17.04 4.44 -19.39
N ARG A 57 -16.65 5.59 -19.93
CA ARG A 57 -16.06 6.69 -19.16
C ARG A 57 -17.12 7.68 -18.72
N ASP A 58 -17.15 8.01 -17.44
CA ASP A 58 -17.97 9.07 -16.90
C ASP A 58 -17.36 10.48 -17.07
N ASN A 59 -18.00 11.49 -16.53
CA ASN A 59 -17.58 12.89 -16.63
C ASN A 59 -16.26 13.20 -15.91
N TYR A 60 -15.81 12.34 -14.99
CA TYR A 60 -14.57 12.42 -14.23
C TYR A 60 -13.51 11.43 -14.70
N GLY A 61 -13.75 10.77 -15.84
CA GLY A 61 -12.84 9.82 -16.42
C GLY A 61 -12.80 8.46 -15.74
N ILE A 62 -13.69 8.20 -14.79
CA ILE A 62 -13.77 6.88 -14.14
C ILE A 62 -14.17 5.86 -15.19
N PRO A 63 -13.37 4.78 -15.41
CA PRO A 63 -13.78 3.70 -16.29
C PRO A 63 -14.74 2.76 -15.56
N HIS A 64 -15.90 2.56 -16.14
CA HIS A 64 -16.84 1.51 -15.80
C HIS A 64 -16.68 0.40 -16.82
N ILE A 65 -16.21 -0.76 -16.37
CA ILE A 65 -15.88 -1.91 -17.25
C ILE A 65 -17.01 -2.94 -17.16
N PHE A 66 -17.62 -3.25 -18.29
CA PHE A 66 -18.69 -4.24 -18.37
C PHE A 66 -18.28 -5.38 -19.30
N SER A 67 -18.39 -6.62 -18.84
CA SER A 67 -18.21 -7.80 -19.66
C SER A 67 -18.85 -9.04 -19.03
N LYS A 68 -18.71 -10.21 -19.67
CA LYS A 68 -19.28 -11.46 -19.17
C LYS A 68 -18.48 -12.08 -18.04
N THR A 69 -17.15 -12.07 -18.15
CA THR A 69 -16.28 -12.75 -17.19
C THR A 69 -15.38 -11.78 -16.43
N ASP A 70 -14.93 -12.18 -15.25
CA ASP A 70 -13.97 -11.42 -14.45
C ASP A 70 -12.64 -11.21 -15.18
N ALA A 71 -12.22 -12.18 -15.99
CA ALA A 71 -11.01 -12.09 -16.80
C ALA A 71 -11.11 -11.01 -17.89
N GLU A 72 -12.27 -10.92 -18.57
CA GLU A 72 -12.54 -9.87 -19.55
C GLU A 72 -12.60 -8.48 -18.89
N VAL A 73 -13.24 -8.38 -17.74
CA VAL A 73 -13.27 -7.13 -16.96
C VAL A 73 -11.86 -6.71 -16.55
N ALA A 74 -11.01 -7.65 -16.12
CA ALA A 74 -9.61 -7.36 -15.80
C ALA A 74 -8.81 -6.91 -17.03
N TYR A 75 -9.09 -7.47 -18.21
CA TYR A 75 -8.51 -6.98 -19.48
C TYR A 75 -8.91 -5.53 -19.76
N GLY A 76 -10.22 -5.23 -19.65
CA GLY A 76 -10.75 -3.87 -19.85
C GLY A 76 -10.14 -2.86 -18.86
N LEU A 77 -10.01 -3.25 -17.59
CA LEU A 77 -9.35 -2.44 -16.58
C LEU A 77 -7.89 -2.16 -16.92
N ALA A 78 -7.15 -3.20 -17.35
CA ALA A 78 -5.75 -3.06 -17.73
C ALA A 78 -5.59 -2.07 -18.90
N TRP A 79 -6.47 -2.16 -19.89
CA TRP A 79 -6.48 -1.24 -21.04
C TRP A 79 -6.80 0.19 -20.62
N ALA A 80 -7.91 0.40 -19.88
CA ALA A 80 -8.36 1.72 -19.44
C ALA A 80 -7.33 2.41 -18.54
N HIS A 81 -6.73 1.65 -17.61
CA HIS A 81 -5.69 2.19 -16.72
C HIS A 81 -4.40 2.51 -17.50
N ALA A 82 -4.05 1.70 -18.52
CA ALA A 82 -2.90 2.01 -19.37
C ALA A 82 -3.14 3.24 -20.29
N GLU A 83 -4.38 3.57 -20.64
CA GLU A 83 -4.69 4.84 -21.31
C GLU A 83 -4.35 6.04 -20.41
N ASP A 84 -4.57 5.93 -19.11
CA ASP A 84 -4.43 7.00 -18.13
C ASP A 84 -3.06 7.04 -17.44
N ASP A 85 -2.39 5.89 -17.24
CA ASP A 85 -1.10 5.80 -16.51
C ASP A 85 -0.27 4.57 -16.89
N PHE A 86 0.12 4.45 -18.14
CA PHE A 86 0.94 3.30 -18.58
C PHE A 86 2.36 3.34 -18.03
N GLU A 87 2.90 4.54 -17.80
CA GLU A 87 4.26 4.71 -17.32
C GLU A 87 4.43 4.14 -15.91
N THR A 88 3.60 4.56 -14.95
CA THR A 88 3.68 4.10 -13.56
C THR A 88 3.42 2.60 -13.44
N ILE A 89 2.46 2.05 -14.24
CA ILE A 89 2.22 0.61 -14.31
C ILE A 89 3.48 -0.15 -14.72
N GLN A 90 4.20 0.34 -15.75
CA GLN A 90 5.44 -0.31 -16.18
C GLN A 90 6.54 -0.19 -15.12
N LEU A 91 6.73 0.98 -14.49
CA LEU A 91 7.70 1.19 -13.42
C LEU A 91 7.45 0.23 -12.24
N ALA A 92 6.19 0.04 -11.87
CA ALA A 92 5.76 -0.89 -10.83
C ALA A 92 6.18 -2.34 -11.17
N TYR A 93 5.90 -2.81 -12.36
CA TYR A 93 6.27 -4.15 -12.78
C TYR A 93 7.77 -4.33 -13.03
N LEU A 94 8.46 -3.29 -13.50
CA LEU A 94 9.92 -3.30 -13.60
C LEU A 94 10.55 -3.49 -12.21
N ALA A 95 10.06 -2.80 -11.18
CA ALA A 95 10.52 -2.95 -9.79
C ALA A 95 10.27 -4.37 -9.26
N GLY A 96 9.05 -4.89 -9.39
CA GLY A 96 8.67 -6.23 -8.93
C GLY A 96 9.46 -7.35 -9.57
N ASN A 97 9.94 -7.15 -10.81
CA ASN A 97 10.69 -8.13 -11.57
C ASN A 97 12.20 -7.84 -11.67
N SER A 98 12.73 -6.97 -10.81
CA SER A 98 14.17 -6.61 -10.74
C SER A 98 14.72 -6.09 -12.06
N MET A 99 13.97 -5.24 -12.74
CA MET A 99 14.28 -4.65 -14.03
C MET A 99 14.30 -3.11 -14.00
N LEU A 100 13.95 -2.46 -12.89
CA LEU A 100 13.77 -1.01 -12.78
C LEU A 100 15.07 -0.25 -13.08
N SER A 101 16.22 -0.76 -12.64
CA SER A 101 17.51 -0.16 -12.91
C SER A 101 17.96 -0.20 -14.39
N ASN A 102 17.29 -1.03 -15.20
CA ASN A 102 17.50 -1.00 -16.66
C ASN A 102 16.89 0.24 -17.32
N HIS A 103 15.96 0.91 -16.63
CA HIS A 103 15.29 2.14 -17.06
C HIS A 103 15.81 3.34 -16.27
N LEU A 104 15.67 3.36 -14.94
CA LEU A 104 16.03 4.46 -14.05
C LEU A 104 17.51 4.48 -13.62
N GLY A 105 18.34 3.53 -14.08
CA GLY A 105 19.75 3.50 -13.68
C GLY A 105 19.93 3.21 -12.19
N ALA A 106 20.77 4.02 -11.51
CA ALA A 106 21.12 3.82 -10.11
C ALA A 106 19.92 3.95 -9.16
N GLU A 107 18.96 4.81 -9.47
CA GLU A 107 17.76 5.03 -8.66
C GLU A 107 16.86 3.78 -8.56
N GLY A 108 16.79 2.98 -9.63
CA GLY A 108 16.04 1.72 -9.63
C GLY A 108 16.74 0.55 -8.91
N ALA A 109 18.04 0.66 -8.65
CA ALA A 109 18.85 -0.46 -8.13
C ALA A 109 18.44 -0.94 -6.72
N PRO A 110 18.01 -0.09 -5.78
CA PRO A 110 17.53 -0.55 -4.47
C PRO A 110 16.29 -1.45 -4.59
N ALA A 111 15.29 -1.08 -5.39
CA ALA A 111 14.09 -1.90 -5.59
C ALA A 111 14.43 -3.24 -6.25
N ASP A 112 15.27 -3.23 -7.29
CA ASP A 112 15.74 -4.45 -7.94
C ASP A 112 16.51 -5.37 -6.98
N PHE A 113 17.34 -4.77 -6.10
CA PHE A 113 18.05 -5.53 -5.07
C PHE A 113 17.08 -6.17 -4.07
N ILE A 114 16.12 -5.41 -3.55
CA ILE A 114 15.13 -5.91 -2.58
C ILE A 114 14.31 -7.05 -3.21
N SER A 115 13.81 -6.88 -4.44
CA SER A 115 13.05 -7.92 -5.14
C SER A 115 13.83 -9.24 -5.29
N LYS A 116 15.14 -9.18 -5.61
CA LYS A 116 16.02 -10.37 -5.65
C LYS A 116 16.35 -10.90 -4.27
N PHE A 117 16.59 -10.04 -3.30
CA PHE A 117 16.94 -10.40 -1.93
C PHE A 117 15.83 -11.17 -1.21
N ILE A 118 14.58 -10.71 -1.35
CA ILE A 118 13.43 -11.40 -0.77
C ILE A 118 13.06 -12.70 -1.50
N GLY A 119 13.61 -12.93 -2.70
CA GLY A 119 13.36 -14.15 -3.46
C GLY A 119 11.94 -14.25 -4.04
N SER A 120 11.30 -13.13 -4.36
CA SER A 120 9.91 -13.11 -4.84
C SER A 120 9.67 -14.02 -6.04
N GLU A 121 10.63 -14.14 -6.97
CA GLU A 121 10.56 -15.04 -8.11
C GLU A 121 10.44 -16.52 -7.68
N GLU A 122 11.32 -16.95 -6.76
CA GLU A 122 11.34 -18.32 -6.23
C GLU A 122 10.08 -18.63 -5.41
N ILE A 123 9.63 -17.67 -4.59
CA ILE A 123 8.41 -17.80 -3.78
C ILE A 123 7.19 -17.98 -4.69
N VAL A 124 7.03 -17.10 -5.67
CA VAL A 124 5.89 -17.15 -6.60
C VAL A 124 5.92 -18.43 -7.43
N ASP A 125 7.07 -18.82 -7.97
CA ASP A 125 7.16 -20.06 -8.77
C ASP A 125 6.80 -21.30 -7.96
N LYS A 126 7.20 -21.37 -6.69
CA LYS A 126 6.90 -22.49 -5.79
C LYS A 126 5.42 -22.54 -5.40
N LYS A 127 4.80 -21.38 -5.18
CA LYS A 127 3.46 -21.25 -4.61
C LYS A 127 2.36 -20.97 -5.63
N TYR A 128 2.69 -20.76 -6.91
CA TYR A 128 1.73 -20.38 -7.94
C TYR A 128 0.50 -21.28 -8.02
N ASN A 129 0.67 -22.58 -7.73
CA ASN A 129 -0.43 -23.56 -7.73
C ASN A 129 -1.37 -23.41 -6.51
N GLU A 130 -0.98 -22.64 -5.48
CA GLU A 130 -1.85 -22.32 -4.34
C GLU A 130 -2.92 -21.29 -4.70
N ILE A 131 -2.73 -20.51 -5.77
CA ILE A 131 -3.70 -19.55 -6.31
C ILE A 131 -4.83 -20.31 -7.04
N SER A 132 -6.07 -19.89 -6.83
CA SER A 132 -7.23 -20.50 -7.51
C SER A 132 -7.19 -20.29 -9.03
N ASP A 133 -7.77 -21.19 -9.77
CA ASP A 133 -7.81 -21.08 -11.23
C ASP A 133 -8.69 -19.91 -11.69
N LYS A 134 -9.70 -19.55 -10.91
CA LYS A 134 -10.49 -18.33 -11.13
C LYS A 134 -9.62 -17.09 -11.06
N TYR A 135 -8.86 -16.93 -9.99
CA TYR A 135 -8.00 -15.76 -9.85
C TYR A 135 -6.84 -15.76 -10.84
N LYS A 136 -6.29 -16.93 -11.20
CA LYS A 136 -5.32 -17.04 -12.31
C LYS A 136 -5.89 -16.50 -13.62
N SER A 137 -7.19 -16.73 -13.92
CA SER A 137 -7.83 -16.19 -15.11
C SER A 137 -7.94 -14.67 -15.07
N VAL A 138 -8.22 -14.07 -13.92
CA VAL A 138 -8.23 -12.60 -13.71
C VAL A 138 -6.84 -12.02 -13.97
N LEU A 139 -5.81 -12.63 -13.39
CA LEU A 139 -4.41 -12.21 -13.62
C LEU A 139 -4.02 -12.31 -15.09
N ASP A 140 -4.43 -13.37 -15.76
CA ASP A 140 -4.16 -13.59 -17.18
C ASP A 140 -4.89 -12.56 -18.06
N GLY A 141 -6.17 -12.30 -17.78
CA GLY A 141 -6.95 -11.26 -18.45
C GLY A 141 -6.29 -9.88 -18.36
N TYR A 142 -5.88 -9.49 -17.16
CA TYR A 142 -5.16 -8.23 -16.96
C TYR A 142 -3.83 -8.20 -17.73
N ALA A 143 -3.06 -9.29 -17.68
CA ALA A 143 -1.81 -9.40 -18.43
C ALA A 143 -2.04 -9.30 -19.94
N GLN A 144 -3.07 -9.96 -20.49
CA GLN A 144 -3.42 -9.85 -21.92
C GLN A 144 -3.79 -8.41 -22.30
N GLY A 145 -4.56 -7.68 -21.47
CA GLY A 145 -4.92 -6.28 -21.68
C GLY A 145 -3.70 -5.37 -21.79
N LEU A 146 -2.76 -5.46 -20.83
CA LEU A 146 -1.51 -4.68 -20.85
C LEU A 146 -0.61 -5.06 -22.04
N ASN A 147 -0.51 -6.34 -22.37
CA ASN A 147 0.27 -6.80 -23.51
C ASN A 147 -0.31 -6.30 -24.84
N SER A 148 -1.62 -6.26 -24.97
CA SER A 148 -2.31 -5.73 -26.14
C SER A 148 -2.10 -4.22 -26.26
N TYR A 149 -2.17 -3.47 -25.15
CA TYR A 149 -1.89 -2.04 -25.12
C TYR A 149 -0.44 -1.75 -25.51
N ALA A 150 0.53 -2.48 -24.93
CA ALA A 150 1.95 -2.34 -25.27
C ALA A 150 2.26 -2.66 -26.73
N LYS A 151 1.54 -3.64 -27.32
CA LYS A 151 1.67 -3.99 -28.75
C LYS A 151 1.12 -2.88 -29.65
N LYS A 152 0.01 -2.26 -29.26
CA LYS A 152 -0.62 -1.17 -30.02
C LYS A 152 0.17 0.13 -29.94
N PHE A 153 0.77 0.44 -28.76
CA PHE A 153 1.52 1.67 -28.49
C PHE A 153 2.99 1.38 -28.15
N PRO A 154 3.79 0.85 -29.10
CA PRO A 154 5.17 0.43 -28.84
C PRO A 154 6.09 1.57 -28.44
N ASP A 155 5.77 2.81 -28.81
CA ASP A 155 6.53 4.01 -28.47
C ASP A 155 6.37 4.43 -26.99
N LYS A 156 5.27 4.00 -26.35
CA LYS A 156 5.03 4.20 -24.91
C LYS A 156 5.71 3.13 -24.03
N VAL A 157 6.38 2.12 -24.62
CA VAL A 157 7.01 1.04 -23.88
C VAL A 157 8.38 1.47 -23.34
N LEU A 158 8.52 1.60 -22.01
CA LEU A 158 9.76 2.00 -21.35
C LEU A 158 10.88 0.97 -21.49
N TYR A 159 10.55 -0.32 -21.44
CA TYR A 159 11.51 -1.40 -21.55
C TYR A 159 10.91 -2.65 -22.21
N LYS A 160 11.29 -2.90 -23.46
CA LYS A 160 10.71 -3.98 -24.29
C LYS A 160 10.75 -5.38 -23.66
N LYS A 161 11.75 -5.66 -22.77
CA LYS A 161 11.87 -6.98 -22.13
C LYS A 161 10.89 -7.19 -20.95
N LEU A 162 10.12 -6.18 -20.56
CA LEU A 162 9.02 -6.34 -19.62
C LEU A 162 7.89 -7.16 -20.25
N PHE A 163 7.68 -7.00 -21.54
CA PHE A 163 6.60 -7.65 -22.28
C PHE A 163 7.08 -8.90 -23.03
N PRO A 164 6.25 -9.96 -23.13
CA PRO A 164 4.91 -10.03 -22.55
C PRO A 164 4.92 -10.14 -21.02
N LEU A 165 4.03 -9.38 -20.38
CA LEU A 165 3.76 -9.50 -18.95
C LEU A 165 3.03 -10.82 -18.68
N THR A 166 3.26 -11.42 -17.51
CA THR A 166 2.65 -12.68 -17.09
C THR A 166 2.05 -12.59 -15.69
N PRO A 167 1.05 -13.44 -15.35
CA PRO A 167 0.49 -13.52 -14.00
C PRO A 167 1.53 -13.63 -12.88
N LYS A 168 2.58 -14.42 -13.08
CA LYS A 168 3.65 -14.55 -12.10
C LYS A 168 4.42 -13.25 -11.87
N MET A 169 4.63 -12.45 -12.91
CA MET A 169 5.30 -11.14 -12.81
C MET A 169 4.46 -10.16 -11.97
N MET A 170 3.13 -10.26 -12.05
CA MET A 170 2.21 -9.46 -11.26
C MET A 170 2.26 -9.85 -9.78
N LEU A 171 2.26 -11.14 -9.46
CA LEU A 171 2.39 -11.64 -8.09
C LEU A 171 3.74 -11.26 -7.46
N ARG A 172 4.84 -11.23 -8.24
CA ARG A 172 6.15 -10.75 -7.77
C ARG A 172 6.10 -9.26 -7.37
N TYR A 173 5.39 -8.45 -8.15
CA TYR A 173 5.15 -7.05 -7.79
C TYR A 173 4.33 -6.93 -6.50
N GLY A 174 3.26 -7.70 -6.35
CA GLY A 174 2.48 -7.74 -5.11
C GLY A 174 3.33 -8.09 -3.88
N GLN A 175 4.24 -9.07 -3.99
CA GLN A 175 5.18 -9.43 -2.94
C GLN A 175 6.11 -8.28 -2.56
N LEU A 176 6.69 -7.60 -3.55
CA LEU A 176 7.56 -6.45 -3.32
C LEU A 176 6.82 -5.31 -2.64
N GLN A 177 5.60 -4.99 -3.09
CA GLN A 177 4.76 -3.95 -2.52
C GLN A 177 4.46 -4.21 -1.04
N LEU A 178 4.00 -5.40 -0.70
CA LEU A 178 3.72 -5.77 0.69
C LEU A 178 4.98 -5.66 1.57
N PHE A 179 6.14 -6.13 1.06
CA PHE A 179 7.39 -6.08 1.80
C PHE A 179 7.84 -4.64 2.08
N ILE A 180 7.80 -3.76 1.08
CA ILE A 180 8.21 -2.36 1.23
C ILE A 180 7.24 -1.61 2.15
N ARG A 181 5.93 -1.75 1.92
CA ARG A 181 4.89 -1.06 2.71
C ARG A 181 4.88 -1.46 4.17
N SER A 182 5.29 -2.69 4.48
CA SER A 182 5.44 -3.18 5.85
C SER A 182 6.84 -2.90 6.44
N LYS A 183 7.53 -1.86 5.96
CA LYS A 183 8.86 -1.40 6.44
C LYS A 183 10.03 -2.35 6.19
N GLY A 184 9.87 -3.36 5.33
CA GLY A 184 10.95 -4.29 5.00
C GLY A 184 12.18 -3.62 4.37
N GLY A 185 11.97 -2.59 3.55
CA GLY A 185 13.04 -1.79 2.96
C GLY A 185 13.88 -1.05 4.01
N GLU A 186 13.27 -0.56 5.09
CA GLU A 186 13.96 0.09 6.20
C GLU A 186 14.86 -0.89 6.95
N TRP A 187 14.38 -2.10 7.26
CA TRP A 187 15.18 -3.13 7.90
C TRP A 187 16.40 -3.51 7.06
N VAL A 188 16.23 -3.67 5.74
CA VAL A 188 17.34 -3.89 4.82
C VAL A 188 18.36 -2.73 4.90
N GLY A 189 17.87 -1.49 4.87
CA GLY A 189 18.71 -0.28 5.00
C GLY A 189 19.49 -0.23 6.31
N ARG A 190 18.82 -0.46 7.45
CA ARG A 190 19.43 -0.49 8.80
C ARG A 190 20.55 -1.53 8.91
N ILE A 191 20.32 -2.74 8.39
CA ILE A 191 21.35 -3.79 8.41
C ILE A 191 22.55 -3.37 7.55
N LEU A 192 22.34 -2.79 6.37
CA LEU A 192 23.40 -2.41 5.45
C LEU A 192 24.21 -1.18 5.92
N SER A 193 23.61 -0.27 6.68
CA SER A 193 24.25 0.93 7.22
C SER A 193 24.95 0.72 8.56
N ASP A 194 24.98 -0.50 9.10
CA ASP A 194 25.45 -0.84 10.45
C ASP A 194 24.68 -0.16 11.61
N ASN A 195 23.55 0.49 11.32
CA ASN A 195 22.73 1.29 12.27
C ASN A 195 21.50 0.51 12.77
N SER A 196 21.68 -0.77 13.07
CA SER A 196 20.59 -1.67 13.49
C SER A 196 19.95 -1.35 14.84
N GLN A 197 20.47 -0.37 15.57
CA GLN A 197 20.00 0.03 16.93
C GLN A 197 19.44 1.46 17.01
N GLU A 198 19.46 2.24 15.93
CA GLU A 198 18.96 3.62 15.99
C GLU A 198 17.43 3.67 16.04
N ASN A 199 16.91 4.45 16.99
CA ASN A 199 15.52 4.87 17.00
C ASN A 199 15.24 5.68 15.72
N PHE A 200 14.18 5.37 15.02
CA PHE A 200 13.79 6.04 13.79
C PHE A 200 12.55 6.90 14.07
N ILE A 201 12.58 8.17 13.67
CA ILE A 201 11.33 8.93 13.55
C ILE A 201 10.64 8.36 12.33
N ASP A 202 9.53 7.66 12.55
CA ASP A 202 8.66 7.22 11.46
C ASP A 202 7.99 8.46 10.86
N GLN A 203 8.60 8.96 9.80
CA GLN A 203 8.02 9.99 8.93
C GLN A 203 7.25 9.33 7.80
N SER A 204 6.48 8.26 8.11
CA SER A 204 5.75 7.60 7.06
C SER A 204 4.84 8.62 6.36
N LEU A 205 5.02 8.74 5.06
CA LEU A 205 4.17 9.56 4.19
C LEU A 205 2.78 8.92 4.02
N VAL A 206 2.55 7.81 4.71
CA VAL A 206 1.36 6.98 4.59
C VAL A 206 0.62 6.89 5.90
N GLY A 207 -0.66 7.00 5.82
CA GLY A 207 -1.59 6.84 6.92
C GLY A 207 -2.98 6.61 6.36
N SER A 208 -3.98 6.74 7.16
CA SER A 208 -5.39 6.73 6.71
C SER A 208 -6.30 6.99 7.88
N ASN A 209 -7.55 7.34 7.60
CA ASN A 209 -8.65 7.26 8.56
C ASN A 209 -9.75 6.39 7.98
N PHE A 210 -10.55 5.80 8.83
CA PHE A 210 -11.91 5.36 8.52
C PHE A 210 -12.81 5.59 9.73
N ILE A 211 -14.10 5.74 9.45
CA ILE A 211 -15.17 5.74 10.43
C ILE A 211 -16.30 4.93 9.82
N ALA A 212 -16.88 3.98 10.58
CA ALA A 212 -18.12 3.34 10.21
C ALA A 212 -19.14 3.51 11.33
N MET A 213 -20.40 3.69 10.95
CA MET A 213 -21.52 3.84 11.86
C MET A 213 -22.71 3.01 11.39
N ASN A 214 -23.39 2.34 12.29
CA ASN A 214 -24.63 1.62 12.00
C ASN A 214 -25.86 2.44 12.37
N SER A 215 -27.05 1.89 12.14
CA SER A 215 -28.35 2.54 12.40
C SER A 215 -28.54 3.03 13.85
N SER A 216 -27.87 2.39 14.82
CA SER A 216 -27.95 2.81 16.23
C SER A 216 -27.27 4.16 16.49
N LYS A 217 -26.30 4.55 15.64
CA LYS A 217 -25.55 5.82 15.74
C LYS A 217 -26.01 6.87 14.73
N THR A 218 -26.68 6.50 13.64
CA THR A 218 -27.10 7.43 12.60
C THR A 218 -28.53 7.95 12.80
N LYS A 219 -28.81 9.17 12.33
CA LYS A 219 -30.16 9.77 12.39
C LYS A 219 -31.10 9.18 11.36
N SER A 220 -30.60 8.78 10.21
CA SER A 220 -31.38 8.24 9.09
C SER A 220 -31.69 6.75 9.23
N GLY A 221 -31.01 6.04 10.12
CA GLY A 221 -31.10 4.58 10.23
C GLY A 221 -30.30 3.83 9.16
N GLU A 222 -29.47 4.53 8.41
CA GLU A 222 -28.56 3.97 7.40
C GLU A 222 -27.22 3.58 8.04
N SER A 223 -26.52 2.63 7.44
CA SER A 223 -25.10 2.39 7.75
C SER A 223 -24.21 3.32 6.94
N PHE A 224 -23.19 3.90 7.59
CA PHE A 224 -22.20 4.79 6.96
C PHE A 224 -20.81 4.18 7.04
N LEU A 225 -20.01 4.37 5.99
CA LEU A 225 -18.55 4.15 5.99
C LEU A 225 -17.88 5.31 5.26
N VAL A 226 -16.82 5.87 5.84
CA VAL A 226 -15.89 6.74 5.10
C VAL A 226 -14.56 6.04 4.91
N ILE A 227 -14.11 6.02 3.67
CA ILE A 227 -12.77 5.63 3.22
C ILE A 227 -11.96 6.91 3.12
N ASN A 228 -10.85 7.00 3.84
CA ASN A 228 -9.98 8.17 3.81
C ASN A 228 -8.52 7.74 3.85
N THR A 229 -7.93 7.58 2.68
CA THR A 229 -6.54 7.12 2.54
C THR A 229 -5.56 8.29 2.57
N HIS A 230 -4.45 8.13 3.30
CA HIS A 230 -3.33 9.07 3.27
C HIS A 230 -2.13 8.39 2.60
N GLN A 231 -1.94 8.67 1.32
CA GLN A 231 -0.94 8.06 0.46
C GLN A 231 -0.18 9.12 -0.32
N PRO A 232 0.96 8.80 -0.94
CA PRO A 232 1.53 9.62 -2.00
C PRO A 232 0.49 9.95 -3.06
N LEU A 233 0.47 11.21 -3.49
CA LEU A 233 -0.51 11.69 -4.48
C LEU A 233 -0.15 11.27 -5.90
N GLU A 234 1.11 10.87 -6.13
CA GLU A 234 1.68 10.46 -7.41
C GLU A 234 2.50 9.18 -7.25
N GLY A 235 2.72 8.47 -8.35
CA GLY A 235 3.61 7.32 -8.43
C GLY A 235 2.96 5.97 -8.07
N PRO A 236 3.75 4.92 -7.76
CA PRO A 236 3.27 3.53 -7.74
C PRO A 236 2.30 3.19 -6.61
N THR A 237 1.96 4.14 -5.77
CA THR A 237 0.96 3.99 -4.70
C THR A 237 -0.10 5.10 -4.73
N SER A 238 -0.17 5.88 -5.81
CA SER A 238 -1.32 6.76 -6.10
C SER A 238 -2.58 5.93 -6.36
N TRP A 239 -3.73 6.56 -6.19
CA TRP A 239 -5.01 5.88 -6.39
C TRP A 239 -5.58 6.16 -7.78
N TYR A 240 -6.12 5.10 -8.37
CA TYR A 240 -6.93 5.15 -9.58
C TYR A 240 -8.32 4.62 -9.26
N GLU A 241 -9.37 5.34 -9.58
CA GLU A 241 -10.75 4.97 -9.32
C GLU A 241 -11.34 4.24 -10.54
N ALA A 242 -12.02 3.11 -10.30
CA ALA A 242 -12.65 2.31 -11.36
C ALA A 242 -13.89 1.58 -10.85
N HIS A 243 -14.79 1.23 -11.77
CA HIS A 243 -15.93 0.36 -11.54
C HIS A 243 -15.84 -0.87 -12.42
N LEU A 244 -15.99 -2.05 -11.83
CA LEU A 244 -15.88 -3.35 -12.47
C LEU A 244 -17.19 -4.10 -12.35
N ASN A 245 -17.73 -4.58 -13.49
CA ASN A 245 -18.97 -5.31 -13.52
C ASN A 245 -18.88 -6.51 -14.47
N SER A 246 -19.10 -7.73 -13.97
CA SER A 246 -19.16 -8.96 -14.74
C SER A 246 -20.44 -9.75 -14.47
N GLU A 247 -20.84 -10.60 -15.44
CA GLU A 247 -21.95 -11.55 -15.24
C GLU A 247 -21.58 -12.69 -14.27
N GLU A 248 -20.31 -12.82 -13.88
CA GLU A 248 -19.83 -13.75 -12.84
C GLU A 248 -20.03 -13.22 -11.41
N GLY A 249 -20.73 -12.10 -11.25
CA GLY A 249 -21.16 -11.53 -9.98
C GLY A 249 -20.20 -10.50 -9.39
N THR A 250 -19.27 -9.97 -10.16
CA THR A 250 -18.52 -8.77 -9.82
C THR A 250 -19.36 -7.53 -10.14
N ASN A 251 -19.60 -6.68 -9.15
CA ASN A 251 -20.16 -5.33 -9.32
C ASN A 251 -19.56 -4.47 -8.21
N ILE A 252 -18.40 -3.85 -8.47
CA ILE A 252 -17.57 -3.21 -7.46
C ILE A 252 -17.00 -1.90 -7.96
N LEU A 253 -17.16 -0.84 -7.15
CA LEU A 253 -16.56 0.47 -7.34
C LEU A 253 -15.54 0.75 -6.25
N GLY A 254 -14.44 1.38 -6.58
CA GLY A 254 -13.43 1.79 -5.62
C GLY A 254 -12.09 2.12 -6.26
N THR A 255 -11.03 1.93 -5.50
CA THR A 255 -9.69 2.33 -5.91
C THR A 255 -8.69 1.19 -5.92
N LEU A 256 -7.69 1.35 -6.79
CA LEU A 256 -6.59 0.41 -6.96
C LEU A 256 -5.28 1.18 -7.20
N TYR A 257 -4.14 0.51 -6.99
CA TYR A 257 -2.82 1.05 -7.34
C TYR A 257 -2.45 0.72 -8.79
N PRO A 258 -1.56 1.51 -9.42
CA PRO A 258 -1.03 1.21 -10.74
C PRO A 258 -0.51 -0.22 -10.84
N GLY A 259 -1.04 -0.96 -11.82
CA GLY A 259 -0.68 -2.36 -12.03
C GLY A 259 -1.43 -3.37 -11.15
N THR A 260 -2.47 -2.99 -10.42
CA THR A 260 -3.31 -3.94 -9.68
C THR A 260 -4.50 -4.38 -10.54
N PRO A 261 -4.82 -5.70 -10.59
CA PRO A 261 -5.83 -6.23 -11.52
C PRO A 261 -7.28 -6.10 -11.04
N HIS A 262 -7.53 -5.52 -9.88
CA HIS A 262 -8.86 -5.37 -9.26
C HIS A 262 -8.85 -4.27 -8.20
N ILE A 263 -10.04 -3.93 -7.67
CA ILE A 263 -10.23 -2.97 -6.60
C ILE A 263 -9.61 -3.48 -5.28
N LEU A 264 -8.89 -2.61 -4.58
CA LEU A 264 -8.27 -2.89 -3.28
C LEU A 264 -9.11 -2.40 -2.10
N ILE A 265 -9.77 -1.25 -2.26
CA ILE A 265 -10.63 -0.62 -1.26
C ILE A 265 -11.87 -0.13 -2.00
N GLY A 266 -13.06 -0.44 -1.52
CA GLY A 266 -14.25 -0.03 -2.26
C GLY A 266 -15.57 -0.54 -1.67
N VAL A 267 -16.55 -0.59 -2.55
CA VAL A 267 -17.95 -0.90 -2.23
C VAL A 267 -18.53 -1.76 -3.35
N ASN A 268 -19.34 -2.74 -2.98
CA ASN A 268 -20.23 -3.44 -3.88
C ASN A 268 -21.70 -3.18 -3.48
N GLU A 269 -22.66 -3.84 -4.10
CA GLU A 269 -24.09 -3.65 -3.83
C GLU A 269 -24.52 -3.97 -2.39
N ASN A 270 -23.68 -4.68 -1.65
CA ASN A 270 -24.03 -5.24 -0.34
C ASN A 270 -23.22 -4.64 0.81
N LEU A 271 -21.95 -4.35 0.57
CA LEU A 271 -20.99 -4.00 1.61
C LEU A 271 -19.86 -3.09 1.08
N ALA A 272 -19.19 -2.44 2.01
CA ALA A 272 -18.00 -1.63 1.74
C ALA A 272 -16.91 -1.96 2.75
N TRP A 273 -15.64 -1.78 2.33
CA TRP A 273 -14.51 -1.93 3.22
C TRP A 273 -13.44 -0.87 2.99
N SER A 274 -12.70 -0.59 4.05
CA SER A 274 -11.57 0.32 4.06
C SER A 274 -10.39 -0.28 4.80
N HIS A 275 -9.21 0.28 4.55
CA HIS A 275 -7.99 -0.06 5.28
C HIS A 275 -7.34 1.18 5.88
N THR A 276 -6.79 1.04 7.07
CA THR A 276 -5.74 1.93 7.58
C THR A 276 -4.48 1.13 7.81
N PHE A 277 -3.31 1.76 7.74
CA PHE A 277 -2.08 1.09 8.15
C PHE A 277 -2.09 0.84 9.65
N ASN A 278 -1.56 -0.33 10.03
CA ASN A 278 -1.11 -0.59 11.38
C ASN A 278 0.43 -0.74 11.40
N ASN A 279 1.03 -0.44 12.54
CA ASN A 279 2.48 -0.53 12.72
C ASN A 279 2.88 -1.85 13.41
N LEU A 280 2.22 -2.94 13.02
CA LEU A 280 2.53 -4.26 13.59
C LEU A 280 3.98 -4.63 13.40
N ASP A 281 4.55 -5.20 14.44
CA ASP A 281 5.88 -5.79 14.38
C ASP A 281 5.82 -7.18 13.75
N ILE A 282 5.98 -7.23 12.43
CA ILE A 282 5.96 -8.47 11.63
C ILE A 282 7.30 -8.82 11.01
N PHE A 283 8.36 -8.09 11.39
CA PHE A 283 9.72 -8.32 10.89
C PHE A 283 10.64 -8.71 12.02
N ASP A 284 11.24 -9.90 11.93
CA ASP A 284 12.23 -10.37 12.88
C ASP A 284 13.62 -10.41 12.26
N VAL A 285 14.59 -9.85 12.96
CA VAL A 285 15.99 -9.79 12.53
C VAL A 285 16.82 -10.68 13.43
N TYR A 286 17.46 -11.67 12.84
CA TYR A 286 18.25 -12.70 13.54
C TYR A 286 19.74 -12.45 13.36
N LYS A 287 20.48 -12.30 14.44
CA LYS A 287 21.96 -12.29 14.38
C LYS A 287 22.47 -13.73 14.42
N LEU A 288 23.12 -14.17 13.33
CA LEU A 288 23.66 -15.54 13.25
C LEU A 288 24.95 -15.68 14.04
N GLU A 289 25.08 -16.80 14.78
CA GLU A 289 26.32 -17.22 15.42
C GLU A 289 27.19 -17.99 14.43
N MET A 290 28.13 -17.28 13.82
CA MET A 290 29.00 -17.86 12.79
C MET A 290 30.10 -18.74 13.39
N THR A 291 30.36 -19.89 12.75
CA THR A 291 31.49 -20.78 13.01
C THR A 291 32.52 -20.69 11.88
N LYS A 292 33.37 -21.70 11.68
CA LYS A 292 34.39 -21.68 10.63
C LYS A 292 33.79 -21.67 9.23
N GLY A 293 34.31 -20.81 8.38
CA GLY A 293 33.87 -20.66 7.00
C GLY A 293 32.51 -19.93 6.90
N LEU A 294 31.59 -20.47 6.09
CA LEU A 294 30.22 -19.99 5.98
C LEU A 294 29.24 -20.96 6.63
N LYS A 295 29.53 -21.31 7.87
CA LYS A 295 28.62 -22.09 8.70
C LYS A 295 28.17 -21.26 9.91
N TYR A 296 27.01 -21.57 10.45
CA TYR A 296 26.44 -20.95 11.66
C TYR A 296 25.82 -22.04 12.53
N LYS A 297 25.82 -21.81 13.84
CA LYS A 297 25.30 -22.72 14.84
C LYS A 297 23.82 -22.40 15.11
N VAL A 298 23.01 -23.46 15.24
CA VAL A 298 21.64 -23.38 15.76
C VAL A 298 21.44 -24.57 16.68
N ASP A 299 21.22 -24.29 17.98
CA ASP A 299 21.28 -25.29 19.06
C ASP A 299 22.59 -26.10 18.97
N ASP A 300 22.52 -27.41 18.89
CA ASP A 300 23.70 -28.29 18.80
C ASP A 300 24.13 -28.62 17.36
N LYS A 301 23.53 -27.97 16.35
CA LYS A 301 23.79 -28.26 14.91
C LYS A 301 24.45 -27.13 14.19
N GLU A 302 25.35 -27.43 13.29
CA GLU A 302 25.89 -26.48 12.32
C GLU A 302 25.08 -26.54 11.01
N TYR A 303 24.75 -25.37 10.50
CA TYR A 303 24.09 -25.17 9.21
C TYR A 303 25.02 -24.42 8.27
N LYS A 304 24.97 -24.72 6.97
CA LYS A 304 25.69 -24.00 5.94
C LYS A 304 24.89 -22.76 5.53
N LEU A 305 25.54 -21.60 5.54
CA LEU A 305 24.98 -20.39 4.97
C LEU A 305 25.11 -20.44 3.45
N GLU A 306 23.99 -20.42 2.75
CA GLU A 306 23.96 -20.47 1.29
C GLU A 306 24.32 -19.10 0.72
N LYS A 307 25.23 -19.07 -0.28
CA LYS A 307 25.58 -17.83 -1.01
C LYS A 307 24.62 -17.63 -2.16
N ASP A 308 24.15 -16.40 -2.30
CA ASP A 308 23.37 -15.94 -3.44
C ASP A 308 23.83 -14.56 -3.89
N LYS A 309 23.35 -14.09 -5.01
CA LYS A 309 23.69 -12.76 -5.58
C LYS A 309 22.54 -12.15 -6.37
N ALA A 310 22.26 -10.91 -6.11
CA ALA A 310 21.43 -10.09 -6.97
C ALA A 310 22.27 -9.64 -8.18
N LYS A 311 21.88 -10.10 -9.36
CA LYS A 311 22.45 -9.64 -10.65
C LYS A 311 21.59 -8.48 -11.14
N ILE A 312 22.09 -7.26 -10.98
CA ILE A 312 21.40 -6.02 -11.34
C ILE A 312 22.12 -5.40 -12.51
N LYS A 313 21.40 -4.87 -13.49
CA LYS A 313 21.98 -4.14 -14.62
C LYS A 313 21.64 -2.68 -14.51
N ILE A 314 22.60 -1.85 -14.15
CA ILE A 314 22.41 -0.41 -14.00
C ILE A 314 22.70 0.29 -15.32
N LYS A 315 21.74 1.08 -15.80
CA LYS A 315 21.90 1.93 -16.98
C LYS A 315 22.67 3.20 -16.58
N ILE A 316 23.85 3.42 -17.14
CA ILE A 316 24.69 4.62 -16.94
C ILE A 316 25.09 5.11 -18.31
N LEU A 317 24.74 6.36 -18.66
CA LEU A 317 25.03 6.97 -19.97
C LEU A 317 24.64 6.05 -21.17
N GLY A 318 23.49 5.39 -21.07
CA GLY A 318 23.01 4.48 -22.11
C GLY A 318 23.60 3.06 -22.08
N ILE A 319 24.68 2.82 -21.34
CA ILE A 319 25.37 1.52 -21.22
C ILE A 319 24.83 0.77 -19.99
N LYS A 320 24.53 -0.53 -20.14
CA LYS A 320 24.08 -1.38 -19.03
C LYS A 320 25.24 -2.10 -18.37
N ILE A 321 25.61 -1.63 -17.17
CA ILE A 321 26.71 -2.18 -16.38
C ILE A 321 26.16 -3.24 -15.42
N PRO A 322 26.61 -4.52 -15.49
CA PRO A 322 26.18 -5.55 -14.57
C PRO A 322 26.85 -5.38 -13.20
N ILE A 323 26.04 -5.29 -12.15
CA ILE A 323 26.49 -5.27 -10.75
C ILE A 323 25.99 -6.54 -10.06
N ASN A 324 26.89 -7.22 -9.35
CA ASN A 324 26.58 -8.39 -8.56
C ASN A 324 26.68 -8.05 -7.06
N ARG A 325 25.55 -7.93 -6.38
CA ARG A 325 25.51 -7.73 -4.94
C ARG A 325 25.25 -9.06 -4.24
N LYS A 326 26.22 -9.49 -3.40
CA LYS A 326 26.13 -10.75 -2.64
C LYS A 326 25.15 -10.61 -1.51
N PHE A 327 24.35 -11.64 -1.28
CA PHE A 327 23.55 -11.89 -0.09
C PHE A 327 23.60 -13.39 0.23
N TYR A 328 22.87 -13.83 1.25
CA TYR A 328 22.93 -15.20 1.72
C TYR A 328 21.52 -15.67 2.08
N LYS A 329 21.36 -16.99 2.28
CA LYS A 329 20.13 -17.58 2.80
C LYS A 329 20.47 -18.48 3.99
N SER A 330 19.70 -18.36 5.07
CA SER A 330 19.75 -19.21 6.26
C SER A 330 18.39 -19.87 6.49
N ILE A 331 18.27 -20.75 7.50
CA ILE A 331 16.97 -21.28 7.89
C ILE A 331 16.00 -20.20 8.41
N PHE A 332 16.52 -19.05 8.85
CA PHE A 332 15.71 -17.92 9.33
C PHE A 332 15.21 -17.05 8.18
N GLY A 333 15.83 -17.12 6.99
CA GLY A 333 15.41 -16.36 5.82
C GLY A 333 16.56 -15.72 5.03
N PRO A 334 16.25 -14.78 4.11
CA PRO A 334 17.25 -14.02 3.40
C PRO A 334 18.15 -13.26 4.36
N THR A 335 19.46 -13.26 4.07
CA THR A 335 20.50 -12.87 5.02
C THR A 335 21.48 -11.88 4.41
N LEU A 336 21.74 -10.80 5.13
CA LEU A 336 22.72 -9.76 4.79
C LEU A 336 23.96 -9.88 5.66
N LYS A 337 25.10 -9.40 5.14
CA LYS A 337 26.33 -9.24 5.90
C LYS A 337 26.68 -7.77 6.01
N ASN A 338 26.99 -7.33 7.23
CA ASN A 338 27.62 -6.04 7.51
C ASN A 338 28.94 -6.22 8.28
N LYS A 339 29.53 -5.14 8.81
CA LYS A 339 30.78 -5.19 9.58
C LYS A 339 30.61 -5.94 10.92
N LYS A 340 29.40 -5.97 11.49
CA LYS A 340 29.08 -6.57 12.79
C LYS A 340 28.65 -8.04 12.71
N GLY A 341 28.46 -8.60 11.49
CA GLY A 341 28.08 -10.00 11.32
C GLY A 341 27.10 -10.29 10.20
N PHE A 342 26.36 -11.40 10.37
CA PHE A 342 25.34 -11.84 9.42
C PHE A 342 23.96 -11.76 10.10
N TYR A 343 23.01 -11.16 9.37
CA TYR A 343 21.66 -10.87 9.86
C TYR A 343 20.62 -11.40 8.87
N SER A 344 19.75 -12.29 9.34
CA SER A 344 18.64 -12.84 8.57
C SER A 344 17.37 -12.06 8.85
N ILE A 345 16.53 -11.87 7.84
CA ILE A 345 15.20 -11.27 7.97
C ILE A 345 14.16 -12.37 7.79
N ARG A 346 13.17 -12.40 8.70
CA ARG A 346 12.00 -13.26 8.59
C ARG A 346 10.74 -12.42 8.74
N THR A 347 9.79 -12.66 7.86
CA THR A 347 8.47 -12.02 7.89
C THR A 347 7.46 -12.97 7.26
N PRO A 348 6.22 -13.03 7.75
CA PRO A 348 5.18 -13.88 7.16
C PRO A 348 4.82 -13.51 5.72
N ILE A 349 5.11 -12.29 5.29
CA ILE A 349 4.93 -11.84 3.91
C ILE A 349 5.64 -12.78 2.92
N LEU A 350 6.81 -13.29 3.27
CA LEU A 350 7.59 -14.19 2.40
C LEU A 350 7.06 -15.64 2.40
N HIS A 351 5.98 -15.91 3.12
CA HIS A 351 5.37 -17.23 3.23
C HIS A 351 3.99 -17.35 2.56
N SER A 352 3.44 -16.26 1.99
CA SER A 352 2.15 -16.24 1.30
C SER A 352 2.22 -15.43 0.00
N ILE A 353 1.38 -15.78 -0.99
CA ILE A 353 1.17 -14.99 -2.22
C ILE A 353 -0.31 -14.64 -2.42
N ASN A 354 -1.15 -14.87 -1.41
CA ASN A 354 -2.62 -14.84 -1.54
C ASN A 354 -3.23 -13.45 -1.33
N ALA A 355 -2.42 -12.42 -1.07
CA ALA A 355 -2.94 -11.09 -0.73
C ALA A 355 -3.84 -10.50 -1.82
N LEU A 356 -3.39 -10.57 -3.08
CA LEU A 356 -4.17 -10.05 -4.21
C LEU A 356 -5.47 -10.85 -4.41
N GLU A 357 -5.41 -12.17 -4.31
CA GLU A 357 -6.59 -13.02 -4.39
C GLU A 357 -7.58 -12.73 -3.27
N GLN A 358 -7.09 -12.53 -2.04
CA GLN A 358 -7.94 -12.18 -0.90
C GLN A 358 -8.70 -10.86 -1.13
N TRP A 359 -8.05 -9.81 -1.66
CA TRP A 359 -8.74 -8.56 -2.00
C TRP A 359 -9.79 -8.75 -3.09
N TRP A 360 -9.49 -9.57 -4.09
CA TRP A 360 -10.45 -9.87 -5.14
C TRP A 360 -11.69 -10.60 -4.60
N GLU A 361 -11.50 -11.61 -3.74
CA GLU A 361 -12.59 -12.33 -3.08
C GLU A 361 -13.38 -11.39 -2.15
N MET A 362 -12.73 -10.51 -1.38
CA MET A 362 -13.40 -9.53 -0.53
C MET A 362 -14.39 -8.67 -1.34
N GLY A 363 -14.02 -8.29 -2.56
CA GLY A 363 -14.88 -7.53 -3.47
C GLY A 363 -16.12 -8.28 -3.94
N LYS A 364 -16.15 -9.60 -3.83
CA LYS A 364 -17.28 -10.46 -4.25
C LYS A 364 -18.17 -10.91 -3.09
N ALA A 365 -17.79 -10.64 -1.86
CA ALA A 365 -18.56 -11.01 -0.68
C ALA A 365 -19.93 -10.30 -0.66
N LYS A 366 -20.97 -11.01 -0.23
CA LYS A 366 -22.36 -10.51 -0.22
C LYS A 366 -22.87 -10.14 1.17
N ASN A 367 -22.16 -10.54 2.20
CA ASN A 367 -22.52 -10.30 3.60
C ASN A 367 -21.31 -10.46 4.51
N PHE A 368 -21.47 -10.13 5.79
CA PHE A 368 -20.40 -10.21 6.79
C PHE A 368 -19.81 -11.61 6.94
N ASN A 369 -20.63 -12.66 6.93
CA ASN A 369 -20.14 -14.03 7.13
C ASN A 369 -19.21 -14.48 5.98
N GLU A 370 -19.56 -14.16 4.74
CA GLU A 370 -18.69 -14.41 3.58
C GLU A 370 -17.43 -13.59 3.66
N PHE A 371 -17.52 -12.28 3.94
CA PHE A 371 -16.38 -11.40 4.08
C PHE A 371 -15.42 -11.88 5.19
N TYR A 372 -15.95 -12.22 6.36
CA TYR A 372 -15.17 -12.75 7.48
C TYR A 372 -14.49 -14.09 7.15
N SER A 373 -15.17 -14.95 6.41
CA SER A 373 -14.59 -16.22 5.94
C SER A 373 -13.40 -15.98 5.00
N ILE A 374 -13.47 -14.97 4.13
CA ILE A 374 -12.38 -14.60 3.22
C ILE A 374 -11.16 -14.09 4.00
N LEU A 375 -11.35 -13.40 5.12
CA LEU A 375 -10.23 -12.95 5.97
C LEU A 375 -9.39 -14.13 6.49
N LYS A 376 -9.95 -15.33 6.60
CA LYS A 376 -9.24 -16.57 7.00
C LYS A 376 -8.21 -17.04 5.97
N MET A 377 -8.19 -16.49 4.75
CA MET A 377 -7.11 -16.72 3.78
C MET A 377 -5.76 -16.20 4.28
N LYS A 378 -5.77 -15.26 5.22
CA LYS A 378 -4.56 -14.69 5.85
C LYS A 378 -3.51 -14.22 4.82
N GLY A 379 -3.95 -13.60 3.73
CA GLY A 379 -3.06 -13.02 2.72
C GLY A 379 -2.59 -11.62 3.09
N LEU A 380 -3.44 -10.86 3.78
CA LEU A 380 -3.19 -9.46 4.11
C LEU A 380 -2.42 -9.30 5.41
N THR A 381 -1.54 -8.32 5.45
CA THR A 381 -0.78 -7.91 6.64
C THR A 381 -0.49 -6.42 6.61
N GLY A 382 -0.19 -5.84 7.78
CA GLY A 382 0.14 -4.43 7.89
C GLY A 382 -1.05 -3.48 7.72
N VAL A 383 -2.29 -3.98 7.84
CA VAL A 383 -3.51 -3.18 7.67
C VAL A 383 -4.56 -3.50 8.73
N ASN A 384 -5.24 -2.46 9.18
CA ASN A 384 -6.54 -2.57 9.84
C ASN A 384 -7.63 -2.71 8.77
N ILE A 385 -8.72 -3.38 9.11
CA ILE A 385 -9.85 -3.61 8.22
C ILE A 385 -11.09 -3.01 8.86
N ALA A 386 -11.76 -2.12 8.14
CA ALA A 386 -13.11 -1.65 8.43
C ALA A 386 -14.09 -2.26 7.44
N TYR A 387 -15.31 -2.50 7.91
CA TYR A 387 -16.42 -3.05 7.15
C TYR A 387 -17.73 -2.38 7.55
N ALA A 388 -18.59 -2.14 6.60
CA ALA A 388 -20.00 -1.79 6.82
C ALA A 388 -20.84 -2.42 5.70
N ASP A 389 -22.10 -2.77 6.00
CA ASP A 389 -22.99 -3.36 5.01
C ASP A 389 -24.43 -2.82 5.08
N LYS A 390 -25.24 -3.18 4.08
CA LYS A 390 -26.67 -2.83 4.01
C LYS A 390 -27.54 -3.56 5.05
N TYR A 391 -26.96 -4.55 5.74
CA TYR A 391 -27.64 -5.35 6.77
C TYR A 391 -27.38 -4.80 8.17
N ASP A 392 -26.83 -3.58 8.25
CA ASP A 392 -26.56 -2.85 9.49
C ASP A 392 -25.37 -3.40 10.31
N THR A 393 -24.49 -4.19 9.69
CA THR A 393 -23.29 -4.72 10.36
C THR A 393 -22.11 -3.78 10.14
N ILE A 394 -21.42 -3.43 11.23
CA ILE A 394 -20.10 -2.79 11.19
C ILE A 394 -19.07 -3.65 11.90
N PHE A 395 -17.84 -3.68 11.35
CA PHE A 395 -16.77 -4.51 11.87
C PHE A 395 -15.40 -3.82 11.72
N TYR A 396 -14.56 -4.02 12.74
CA TYR A 396 -13.16 -3.63 12.77
C TYR A 396 -12.28 -4.83 13.15
N MET A 397 -11.13 -4.96 12.51
CA MET A 397 -10.07 -5.88 12.89
C MET A 397 -8.71 -5.24 12.67
N SER A 398 -7.80 -5.38 13.63
CA SER A 398 -6.39 -5.05 13.44
C SER A 398 -5.57 -6.32 13.29
N GLY A 399 -4.82 -6.44 12.22
CA GLY A 399 -3.95 -7.58 12.07
C GLY A 399 -3.74 -8.08 10.67
N GLY A 400 -3.67 -9.37 10.57
CA GLY A 400 -3.31 -10.14 9.39
C GLY A 400 -2.35 -11.25 9.75
N LEU A 401 -1.28 -11.40 8.99
CA LEU A 401 -0.24 -12.40 9.23
C LEU A 401 0.67 -11.98 10.40
N ILE A 402 0.33 -12.34 11.65
CA ILE A 402 1.14 -12.07 12.84
C ILE A 402 1.83 -13.35 13.27
N PRO A 403 3.18 -13.38 13.41
CA PRO A 403 3.91 -14.57 13.85
C PRO A 403 3.56 -14.96 15.29
N LYS A 404 3.43 -16.27 15.56
CA LYS A 404 3.44 -16.82 16.92
C LYS A 404 4.88 -16.95 17.39
N ARG A 405 5.30 -16.05 18.26
CA ARG A 405 6.67 -15.92 18.77
C ARG A 405 6.80 -16.59 20.13
N GLU A 406 7.99 -17.11 20.41
CA GLU A 406 8.34 -17.65 21.74
C GLU A 406 8.53 -16.51 22.73
N GLU A 407 8.02 -16.66 23.96
CA GLU A 407 8.16 -15.68 25.02
C GLU A 407 9.61 -15.53 25.49
N GLY A 408 9.93 -14.40 26.11
CA GLY A 408 11.23 -14.13 26.72
C GLY A 408 12.29 -13.52 25.80
N TYR A 409 11.94 -13.16 24.56
CA TYR A 409 12.82 -12.45 23.64
C TYR A 409 12.30 -11.04 23.34
N ASN A 410 13.21 -10.11 23.10
CA ASN A 410 12.84 -8.76 22.62
C ASN A 410 12.65 -8.77 21.09
N TRP A 411 11.45 -9.07 20.62
CA TRP A 411 11.14 -9.19 19.20
C TRP A 411 11.19 -7.86 18.43
N LYS A 412 11.09 -6.72 19.11
CA LYS A 412 11.27 -5.38 18.50
C LYS A 412 12.75 -5.08 18.16
N GLY A 413 13.66 -5.92 18.60
CA GLY A 413 15.09 -5.79 18.39
C GLY A 413 15.69 -6.86 17.50
N ILE A 414 16.99 -7.11 17.70
CA ILE A 414 17.70 -8.22 17.04
C ILE A 414 17.67 -9.42 17.96
N VAL A 415 17.07 -10.51 17.47
CA VAL A 415 16.96 -11.76 18.25
C VAL A 415 18.10 -12.74 17.93
N PRO A 416 18.40 -13.70 18.84
CA PRO A 416 19.41 -14.72 18.59
C PRO A 416 19.04 -15.61 17.40
N GLY A 417 19.98 -15.75 16.44
CA GLY A 417 19.88 -16.67 15.30
C GLY A 417 20.67 -17.96 15.54
N ASN A 418 20.79 -18.40 16.80
CA ASN A 418 21.51 -19.60 17.21
C ASN A 418 20.64 -20.62 17.93
N THR A 419 19.34 -20.43 17.95
CA THR A 419 18.39 -21.39 18.53
C THR A 419 17.10 -21.48 17.69
N LYS A 420 16.49 -22.66 17.67
CA LYS A 420 15.18 -22.88 17.02
C LYS A 420 14.01 -22.27 17.80
N LYS A 421 14.19 -21.92 19.07
CA LYS A 421 13.15 -21.26 19.87
C LYS A 421 12.72 -19.94 19.27
N THR A 422 13.63 -19.22 18.62
CA THR A 422 13.32 -17.97 17.91
C THR A 422 12.82 -18.19 16.48
N LEU A 423 12.84 -19.40 15.95
CA LEU A 423 12.36 -19.72 14.60
C LEU A 423 10.86 -20.05 14.62
N TRP A 424 10.02 -19.05 14.60
CA TRP A 424 8.58 -19.28 14.48
C TRP A 424 8.20 -19.88 13.11
N THR A 425 7.16 -20.70 13.09
CA THR A 425 6.64 -21.41 11.92
C THR A 425 5.15 -21.20 11.70
N GLU A 426 4.46 -20.61 12.67
CA GLU A 426 3.01 -20.39 12.66
C GLU A 426 2.66 -18.93 12.81
N THR A 427 1.46 -18.57 12.37
CA THR A 427 0.83 -17.27 12.58
C THR A 427 -0.46 -17.43 13.38
N TYR A 428 -0.89 -16.36 14.07
CA TYR A 428 -2.18 -16.34 14.75
C TYR A 428 -3.34 -16.52 13.76
N ASN A 429 -4.46 -17.05 14.24
CA ASN A 429 -5.71 -17.05 13.47
C ASN A 429 -6.36 -15.67 13.59
N ILE A 430 -7.27 -15.35 12.66
CA ILE A 430 -7.93 -14.06 12.69
C ILE A 430 -8.82 -13.86 13.92
N GLU A 431 -9.36 -14.95 14.46
CA GLU A 431 -10.16 -14.97 15.69
C GLU A 431 -9.35 -14.58 16.93
N ASP A 432 -8.02 -14.77 16.89
CA ASP A 432 -7.08 -14.44 17.97
C ASP A 432 -6.63 -12.95 17.92
N LEU A 433 -7.08 -12.16 16.93
CA LEU A 433 -6.64 -10.79 16.72
C LEU A 433 -7.62 -9.78 17.32
N PRO A 434 -7.17 -8.56 17.68
CA PRO A 434 -8.06 -7.51 18.16
C PRO A 434 -9.12 -7.16 17.11
N GLN A 435 -10.39 -7.29 17.48
CA GLN A 435 -11.52 -7.02 16.61
C GLN A 435 -12.72 -6.50 17.39
N VAL A 436 -13.55 -5.71 16.72
CA VAL A 436 -14.82 -5.18 17.22
C VAL A 436 -15.91 -5.56 16.23
N ILE A 437 -16.91 -6.31 16.67
CA ILE A 437 -18.02 -6.75 15.84
C ILE A 437 -19.29 -6.15 16.41
N GLN A 438 -20.00 -5.33 15.65
CA GLN A 438 -21.31 -4.77 15.97
C GLN A 438 -21.39 -4.17 17.39
N PRO A 439 -20.57 -3.14 17.71
CA PRO A 439 -20.58 -2.55 19.05
C PRO A 439 -21.92 -1.84 19.33
N LYS A 440 -22.38 -1.85 20.58
CA LYS A 440 -23.62 -1.20 21.02
C LYS A 440 -23.57 0.32 20.88
N SER A 441 -22.37 0.91 20.97
CA SER A 441 -22.12 2.32 20.70
C SER A 441 -22.39 2.73 19.26
N GLY A 442 -22.50 1.75 18.35
CA GLY A 442 -22.89 1.93 16.96
C GLY A 442 -21.82 2.56 16.07
N TYR A 443 -20.57 2.59 16.48
CA TYR A 443 -19.48 3.12 15.66
C TYR A 443 -18.16 2.37 15.85
N ILE A 444 -17.35 2.38 14.82
CA ILE A 444 -15.93 2.04 14.84
C ILE A 444 -15.14 3.13 14.11
N TYR A 445 -13.90 3.34 14.50
CA TYR A 445 -13.00 4.27 13.80
C TYR A 445 -11.55 3.85 13.96
N ASN A 446 -10.71 4.25 13.05
CA ASN A 446 -9.27 4.14 13.19
C ASN A 446 -8.55 5.25 12.41
N ALA A 447 -7.48 5.76 12.99
CA ALA A 447 -6.57 6.77 12.45
C ALA A 447 -5.10 6.33 12.62
N ASN A 448 -4.80 5.06 12.38
CA ASN A 448 -3.49 4.43 12.60
C ASN A 448 -3.06 4.44 14.08
N HIS A 449 -4.00 4.40 15.00
CA HIS A 449 -3.78 4.35 16.44
C HIS A 449 -4.09 2.95 16.99
N SER A 450 -3.98 2.79 18.29
CA SER A 450 -4.17 1.54 19.02
C SER A 450 -5.47 0.81 18.64
N PRO A 451 -5.42 -0.49 18.32
CA PRO A 451 -6.62 -1.29 18.08
C PRO A 451 -7.51 -1.45 19.33
N PHE A 452 -6.99 -1.12 20.49
CA PHE A 452 -7.70 -1.15 21.78
C PHE A 452 -8.43 0.16 22.07
N LYS A 453 -8.62 1.02 21.07
CA LYS A 453 -9.26 2.35 21.18
C LYS A 453 -10.11 2.68 19.94
N SER A 454 -10.63 1.67 19.26
CA SER A 454 -11.31 1.82 17.96
C SER A 454 -12.84 1.93 18.03
N THR A 455 -13.41 1.97 19.24
CA THR A 455 -14.84 2.20 19.52
C THR A 455 -15.01 2.88 20.89
N SER A 456 -16.17 2.74 21.57
CA SER A 456 -16.35 3.23 22.95
C SER A 456 -15.40 2.53 23.93
N ASP A 457 -15.08 3.19 25.03
CA ASP A 457 -14.09 2.66 25.99
C ASP A 457 -14.51 1.31 26.57
N GLU A 458 -15.81 1.09 26.76
CA GLU A 458 -16.37 -0.11 27.36
C GLU A 458 -16.40 -1.32 26.41
N GLU A 459 -16.30 -1.06 25.08
CA GLU A 459 -16.44 -2.09 24.05
C GLU A 459 -15.14 -2.39 23.30
N ASN A 460 -14.08 -1.66 23.63
CA ASN A 460 -12.77 -1.94 23.05
C ASN A 460 -12.22 -3.29 23.53
N PRO A 461 -11.45 -3.99 22.69
CA PRO A 461 -10.74 -5.19 23.11
C PRO A 461 -9.81 -4.89 24.28
N ASP A 462 -9.81 -5.76 25.31
CA ASP A 462 -8.89 -5.63 26.45
C ASP A 462 -7.45 -6.00 26.03
N PRO A 463 -6.48 -5.09 26.09
CA PRO A 463 -5.10 -5.37 25.67
C PRO A 463 -4.43 -6.50 26.47
N ASN A 464 -4.86 -6.76 27.72
CA ASN A 464 -4.30 -7.80 28.56
C ASN A 464 -4.67 -9.24 28.09
N LYS A 465 -5.62 -9.36 27.15
CA LYS A 465 -5.99 -10.66 26.56
C LYS A 465 -5.13 -11.03 25.35
N PHE A 466 -4.24 -10.15 24.92
CA PHE A 466 -3.38 -10.36 23.76
C PHE A 466 -1.93 -10.45 24.17
N ASN A 467 -1.19 -11.37 23.55
CA ASN A 467 0.24 -11.48 23.79
C ASN A 467 0.94 -10.18 23.33
N SER A 468 1.78 -9.61 24.20
CA SER A 468 2.55 -8.39 23.92
C SER A 468 3.47 -8.53 22.71
N ASP A 469 3.90 -9.76 22.38
CA ASP A 469 4.77 -10.08 21.24
C ASP A 469 4.05 -10.00 19.90
N MET A 470 2.71 -9.83 19.87
CA MET A 470 1.97 -9.44 18.67
C MET A 470 2.34 -8.04 18.19
N GLY A 471 2.89 -7.18 19.05
CA GLY A 471 3.44 -5.88 18.70
C GLY A 471 2.43 -4.78 18.39
N PHE A 472 1.19 -4.90 18.88
CA PHE A 472 0.17 -3.86 18.69
C PHE A 472 0.56 -2.53 19.34
N GLU A 473 0.17 -1.44 18.71
CA GLU A 473 0.31 -0.10 19.27
C GLU A 473 -0.63 0.11 20.46
N LEU A 474 -0.15 0.87 21.44
CA LEU A 474 -0.92 1.25 22.64
C LEU A 474 -1.19 2.76 22.70
N PHE A 475 -0.80 3.53 21.67
CA PHE A 475 -0.85 4.99 21.66
C PHE A 475 -2.09 5.53 20.93
N ASP A 476 -2.46 6.76 21.30
CA ASP A 476 -3.28 7.67 20.52
C ASP A 476 -2.40 8.64 19.73
N ASN A 477 -2.95 9.24 18.68
CA ASN A 477 -2.38 10.36 17.95
C ASN A 477 -3.38 11.52 17.90
N ASN A 478 -2.99 12.67 17.34
CA ASN A 478 -3.86 13.85 17.30
C ASN A 478 -5.19 13.55 16.61
N ARG A 479 -5.18 12.77 15.53
CA ARG A 479 -6.36 12.40 14.75
C ARG A 479 -7.33 11.53 15.55
N SER A 480 -6.82 10.50 16.23
CA SER A 480 -7.66 9.58 17.00
C SER A 480 -8.35 10.28 18.18
N ILE A 481 -7.63 11.14 18.89
CA ILE A 481 -8.17 11.95 19.99
C ILE A 481 -9.29 12.87 19.46
N ARG A 482 -9.03 13.54 18.34
CA ARG A 482 -9.98 14.46 17.75
C ARG A 482 -11.24 13.76 17.22
N LEU A 483 -11.07 12.67 16.47
CA LEU A 483 -12.18 11.88 15.94
C LEU A 483 -13.06 11.31 17.08
N LYS A 484 -12.46 10.73 18.12
CA LYS A 484 -13.20 10.21 19.27
C LYS A 484 -14.06 11.29 19.93
N LYS A 485 -13.48 12.49 20.13
CA LYS A 485 -14.20 13.63 20.68
C LYS A 485 -15.42 13.98 19.82
N LEU A 486 -15.24 14.19 18.52
CA LEU A 486 -16.29 14.61 17.60
C LEU A 486 -17.41 13.57 17.47
N ILE A 487 -17.08 12.27 17.42
CA ILE A 487 -18.06 11.19 17.37
C ILE A 487 -18.90 11.17 18.66
N ASN A 488 -18.28 11.37 19.82
CA ASN A 488 -18.95 11.30 21.12
C ASN A 488 -19.76 12.57 21.47
N GLU A 489 -19.47 13.72 20.86
CA GLU A 489 -20.26 14.94 21.02
C GLU A 489 -21.73 14.80 20.56
N LYS A 490 -22.02 13.77 19.75
CA LYS A 490 -23.35 13.57 19.17
C LYS A 490 -23.92 12.20 19.54
N VAL A 491 -25.13 12.16 20.07
CA VAL A 491 -25.84 10.90 20.33
C VAL A 491 -26.19 10.21 19.01
N LYS A 492 -26.73 10.96 18.05
CA LYS A 492 -27.04 10.50 16.70
C LYS A 492 -26.38 11.44 15.67
N VAL A 493 -25.81 10.87 14.63
CA VAL A 493 -25.06 11.56 13.59
C VAL A 493 -25.89 11.61 12.31
N SER A 494 -26.10 12.80 11.74
CA SER A 494 -26.64 12.95 10.39
C SER A 494 -25.54 12.73 9.36
N TYR A 495 -25.90 12.52 8.09
CA TYR A 495 -24.91 12.37 7.03
C TYR A 495 -24.04 13.63 6.86
N GLU A 496 -24.60 14.80 7.02
CA GLU A 496 -23.85 16.07 7.01
C GLU A 496 -22.95 16.21 8.25
N ASP A 497 -23.37 15.74 9.43
CA ASP A 497 -22.49 15.68 10.59
C ASP A 497 -21.32 14.71 10.36
N PHE A 498 -21.58 13.58 9.69
CA PHE A 498 -20.56 12.57 9.35
C PHE A 498 -19.49 13.15 8.43
N LYS A 499 -19.89 13.92 7.40
CA LYS A 499 -18.96 14.67 6.55
C LYS A 499 -18.15 15.68 7.35
N LYS A 500 -18.77 16.45 8.24
CA LYS A 500 -18.07 17.41 9.10
C LYS A 500 -17.06 16.76 10.04
N ILE A 501 -17.36 15.59 10.58
CA ILE A 501 -16.41 14.82 11.42
C ILE A 501 -15.19 14.43 10.60
N LYS A 502 -15.38 13.93 9.38
CA LYS A 502 -14.27 13.54 8.50
C LYS A 502 -13.45 14.75 8.04
N TYR A 503 -14.08 15.85 7.72
CA TYR A 503 -13.40 17.05 7.23
C TYR A 503 -12.95 18.01 8.34
N ASP A 504 -12.92 17.56 9.59
CA ASP A 504 -12.34 18.34 10.68
C ASP A 504 -10.83 18.55 10.45
N ASN A 505 -10.39 19.80 10.48
CA ASN A 505 -9.02 20.20 10.26
C ASN A 505 -8.38 20.82 11.51
N THR A 506 -8.89 20.47 12.69
CA THR A 506 -8.48 21.06 13.97
C THR A 506 -7.64 20.07 14.77
N PHE A 507 -6.48 20.50 15.25
CA PHE A 507 -5.70 19.73 16.23
C PHE A 507 -6.40 19.70 17.59
N PRO A 508 -6.14 18.67 18.44
CA PRO A 508 -6.55 18.72 19.84
C PRO A 508 -5.83 19.85 20.57
N GLU A 509 -6.40 20.32 21.67
CA GLU A 509 -5.82 21.40 22.51
C GLU A 509 -4.37 21.11 22.90
N ARG A 510 -4.09 19.88 23.37
CA ARG A 510 -2.73 19.36 23.59
C ARG A 510 -2.37 18.38 22.48
N PHE A 511 -1.21 18.60 21.88
CA PHE A 511 -0.69 17.73 20.83
C PHE A 511 -0.24 16.37 21.37
N SER A 512 -0.47 15.33 20.60
CA SER A 512 -0.09 13.93 20.91
C SER A 512 0.66 13.31 19.74
N TYR A 513 1.86 13.84 19.44
CA TYR A 513 2.74 13.18 18.49
C TYR A 513 3.49 12.03 19.14
N ILE A 514 3.64 10.93 18.42
CA ILE A 514 4.31 9.72 18.92
C ILE A 514 5.80 10.00 19.22
N PHE A 515 6.44 10.82 18.37
CA PHE A 515 7.89 11.02 18.35
C PHE A 515 8.35 12.32 19.01
N MET A 516 7.50 13.31 19.25
CA MET A 516 7.86 14.56 19.88
C MET A 516 6.73 15.12 20.76
N ASP A 517 7.10 15.85 21.81
CA ASP A 517 6.20 16.65 22.62
C ASP A 517 6.55 18.12 22.46
N ILE A 518 5.69 18.85 21.74
CA ILE A 518 5.81 20.29 21.46
C ILE A 518 4.96 21.14 22.43
N ASN A 519 4.21 20.52 23.33
CA ASN A 519 3.29 21.24 24.22
C ASN A 519 3.97 22.30 25.12
N PRO A 520 5.24 22.17 25.53
CA PRO A 520 5.93 23.24 26.25
C PRO A 520 5.92 24.61 25.56
N LEU A 521 5.80 24.64 24.22
CA LEU A 521 5.67 25.89 23.43
C LEU A 521 4.54 26.79 23.94
N PHE A 522 3.43 26.18 24.34
CA PHE A 522 2.21 26.90 24.74
C PHE A 522 2.23 27.41 26.19
N ASP A 523 3.23 26.99 26.96
CA ASP A 523 3.44 27.38 28.36
C ASP A 523 4.56 28.44 28.53
N ILE A 524 5.33 28.74 27.44
CA ILE A 524 6.43 29.72 27.44
C ILE A 524 5.89 31.14 27.76
N LYS A 525 6.58 31.84 28.64
CA LYS A 525 6.25 33.24 28.95
C LYS A 525 7.44 34.14 28.64
N LEU A 526 7.21 35.14 27.81
CA LEU A 526 8.21 36.12 27.40
C LEU A 526 7.81 37.54 27.84
N ASP A 527 8.78 38.39 28.12
CA ASP A 527 8.56 39.81 28.39
C ASP A 527 7.97 40.49 27.14
N ARG A 528 7.23 41.60 27.34
CA ARG A 528 6.57 42.35 26.27
C ARG A 528 7.51 42.81 25.15
N ASN A 529 8.77 43.11 25.47
CA ASN A 529 9.76 43.62 24.51
C ASN A 529 10.67 42.51 23.96
N HIS A 530 10.38 41.24 24.24
CA HIS A 530 11.20 40.16 23.75
C HIS A 530 11.02 39.98 22.24
N GLU A 531 12.13 39.84 21.51
CA GLU A 531 12.13 39.72 20.02
C GLU A 531 11.21 38.64 19.42
N LEU A 532 10.95 37.56 20.18
CA LEU A 532 10.10 36.44 19.79
C LEU A 532 8.65 36.54 20.29
N ARG A 533 8.32 37.63 21.01
CA ARG A 533 6.99 37.78 21.62
C ARG A 533 5.86 37.67 20.57
N GLU A 534 5.97 38.38 19.46
CA GLU A 534 4.96 38.43 18.40
C GLU A 534 4.68 37.03 17.82
N ILE A 535 5.72 36.31 17.38
CA ILE A 535 5.56 34.96 16.78
C ILE A 535 5.04 33.96 17.81
N LEU A 536 5.45 34.07 19.07
CA LEU A 536 4.95 33.21 20.14
C LEU A 536 3.47 33.46 20.43
N ASP A 537 3.05 34.76 20.48
CA ASP A 537 1.66 35.14 20.71
C ASP A 537 0.74 34.64 19.58
N ILE A 538 1.19 34.68 18.32
CA ILE A 538 0.42 34.11 17.19
C ILE A 538 0.19 32.60 17.42
N LEU A 539 1.22 31.84 17.81
CA LEU A 539 1.10 30.40 18.05
C LEU A 539 0.26 30.07 19.28
N GLN A 540 0.40 30.83 20.37
CA GLN A 540 -0.34 30.61 21.61
C GLN A 540 -1.83 30.94 21.49
N ASN A 541 -2.18 31.98 20.69
CA ASN A 541 -3.56 32.40 20.42
C ASN A 541 -4.20 31.66 19.24
N TRP A 542 -3.46 30.80 18.54
CA TRP A 542 -3.98 30.02 17.42
C TRP A 542 -5.05 29.03 17.88
N ASP A 543 -6.21 29.02 17.17
CA ASP A 543 -7.37 28.16 17.44
C ASP A 543 -7.18 26.68 17.09
N ARG A 544 -5.96 26.30 16.70
CA ARG A 544 -5.56 24.95 16.26
C ARG A 544 -6.15 24.49 14.92
N LYS A 545 -6.87 25.34 14.20
CA LYS A 545 -7.38 25.02 12.86
C LYS A 545 -6.30 25.17 11.81
N THR A 546 -6.35 24.26 10.85
CA THR A 546 -5.45 24.26 9.69
C THR A 546 -6.16 24.68 8.41
N ASP A 547 -6.98 25.73 8.52
CA ASP A 547 -7.63 26.37 7.39
C ASP A 547 -6.60 27.09 6.50
N ILE A 548 -6.96 27.29 5.22
CA ILE A 548 -6.08 27.92 4.22
C ILE A 548 -5.66 29.33 4.67
N ASP A 549 -6.56 30.08 5.28
CA ASP A 549 -6.36 31.46 5.74
C ASP A 549 -5.81 31.59 7.17
N SER A 550 -5.52 30.45 7.82
CA SER A 550 -4.97 30.43 9.20
C SER A 550 -3.50 30.87 9.23
N ASN A 551 -3.22 32.01 9.85
CA ASN A 551 -1.88 32.50 10.10
C ASN A 551 -1.13 31.59 11.11
N GLY A 552 -1.77 31.22 12.23
CA GLY A 552 -1.17 30.32 13.21
C GLY A 552 -0.77 28.97 12.64
N ALA A 553 -1.62 28.41 11.73
CA ALA A 553 -1.29 27.17 11.04
C ALA A 553 -0.11 27.33 10.06
N GLY A 554 0.00 28.47 9.39
CA GLY A 554 1.12 28.78 8.50
C GLY A 554 2.44 28.76 9.28
N ILE A 555 2.52 29.54 10.37
CA ILE A 555 3.71 29.60 11.22
C ILE A 555 4.01 28.25 11.87
N TYR A 556 2.99 27.54 12.37
CA TYR A 556 3.16 26.21 12.93
C TYR A 556 3.68 25.20 11.89
N GLY A 557 3.21 25.26 10.66
CA GLY A 557 3.70 24.43 9.58
C GLY A 557 5.19 24.63 9.31
N VAL A 558 5.67 25.89 9.29
CA VAL A 558 7.10 26.21 9.18
C VAL A 558 7.87 25.63 10.36
N LEU A 559 7.39 25.85 11.59
CA LEU A 559 8.02 25.34 12.82
C LEU A 559 8.10 23.81 12.82
N TYR A 560 7.03 23.12 12.48
CA TYR A 560 6.97 21.66 12.43
C TYR A 560 8.06 21.08 11.51
N TYR A 561 8.15 21.55 10.28
CA TYR A 561 9.14 21.07 9.33
C TYR A 561 10.57 21.51 9.69
N HIS A 562 10.74 22.70 10.30
CA HIS A 562 12.03 23.16 10.78
C HIS A 562 12.57 22.25 11.90
N LEU A 563 11.73 21.91 12.87
CA LEU A 563 12.07 20.99 13.97
C LEU A 563 12.48 19.61 13.44
N LEU A 564 11.72 19.04 12.52
CA LEU A 564 12.03 17.73 11.94
C LEU A 564 13.32 17.71 11.11
N ASN A 565 13.67 18.80 10.46
CA ASN A 565 14.86 18.87 9.62
C ASN A 565 16.13 19.19 10.43
N ASN A 566 16.04 20.07 11.42
CA ASN A 566 17.22 20.63 12.09
C ASN A 566 17.42 20.11 13.52
N TYR A 567 16.36 19.61 14.17
CA TYR A 567 16.42 19.11 15.55
C TYR A 567 16.09 17.62 15.67
N ARG A 568 16.20 16.88 14.57
CA ARG A 568 15.86 15.45 14.50
C ARG A 568 16.59 14.62 15.57
N ASP A 569 17.91 14.79 15.68
CA ASP A 569 18.72 14.02 16.63
C ASP A 569 18.35 14.34 18.08
N TYR A 570 17.99 15.60 18.35
CA TYR A 570 17.47 16.03 19.65
C TYR A 570 16.13 15.35 19.97
N ILE A 571 15.19 15.37 19.02
CA ILE A 571 13.86 14.77 19.15
C ILE A 571 13.97 13.26 19.42
N LEU A 572 14.81 12.56 18.65
CA LEU A 572 15.05 11.13 18.85
C LEU A 572 15.57 10.78 20.22
N LYS A 573 16.37 11.66 20.81
CA LYS A 573 17.00 11.43 22.12
C LYS A 573 16.12 11.85 23.29
N ASN A 574 15.40 12.95 23.18
CA ASN A 574 14.75 13.61 24.33
C ASN A 574 13.22 13.56 24.28
N LYS A 575 12.61 13.38 23.12
CA LYS A 575 11.17 13.44 22.85
C LYS A 575 10.50 14.77 23.25
N VAL A 576 10.65 15.23 24.50
CA VAL A 576 10.12 16.53 24.98
C VAL A 576 11.04 17.66 24.51
N LEU A 577 10.50 18.65 23.84
CA LEU A 577 11.24 19.81 23.37
C LEU A 577 11.42 20.82 24.54
N SER A 578 12.68 21.14 24.87
CA SER A 578 12.98 22.15 25.89
C SER A 578 12.64 23.56 25.41
N GLU A 579 12.37 24.46 26.33
CA GLU A 579 12.14 25.88 26.05
C GLU A 579 13.27 26.49 25.20
N GLU A 580 14.53 26.19 25.56
CA GLU A 580 15.70 26.65 24.81
C GLU A 580 15.67 26.24 23.33
N VAL A 581 15.35 24.97 23.04
CA VAL A 581 15.22 24.43 21.67
C VAL A 581 14.08 25.12 20.96
N LEU A 582 12.94 25.30 21.62
CA LEU A 582 11.76 25.94 21.02
C LEU A 582 12.03 27.42 20.71
N LEU A 583 12.66 28.16 21.60
CA LEU A 583 13.02 29.57 21.36
C LEU A 583 14.08 29.70 20.25
N SER A 584 15.06 28.80 20.20
CA SER A 584 16.03 28.76 19.11
C SER A 584 15.32 28.52 17.76
N ALA A 585 14.45 27.51 17.69
CA ALA A 585 13.67 27.21 16.47
C ALA A 585 12.76 28.39 16.07
N LEU A 586 12.11 29.06 17.03
CA LEU A 586 11.29 30.25 16.74
C LEU A 586 12.10 31.41 16.15
N ARG A 587 13.35 31.64 16.64
CA ARG A 587 14.23 32.66 16.09
C ARG A 587 14.60 32.37 14.63
N ASP A 588 14.96 31.12 14.35
CA ASP A 588 15.34 30.69 13.02
C ASP A 588 14.17 30.84 12.03
N ILE A 589 12.97 30.36 12.41
CA ILE A 589 11.81 30.45 11.52
C ILE A 589 11.30 31.87 11.34
N LYS A 590 11.37 32.74 12.38
CA LYS A 590 10.98 34.14 12.26
C LYS A 590 11.76 34.84 11.16
N SER A 591 13.07 34.68 11.15
CA SER A 591 13.96 35.23 10.14
C SER A 591 13.62 34.68 8.75
N SER A 592 13.45 33.36 8.63
CA SER A 592 13.09 32.70 7.36
C SER A 592 11.72 33.12 6.84
N ILE A 593 10.72 33.30 7.71
CA ILE A 593 9.37 33.75 7.31
C ILE A 593 9.41 35.18 6.76
N ILE A 594 10.08 36.09 7.46
CA ILE A 594 10.23 37.47 7.02
C ILE A 594 10.97 37.54 5.66
N GLU A 595 12.04 36.76 5.50
CA GLU A 595 12.81 36.69 4.26
C GLU A 595 11.97 36.20 3.07
N ASN A 596 11.17 35.16 3.25
CA ASN A 596 10.45 34.50 2.16
C ASN A 596 9.04 35.09 1.92
N PHE A 597 8.37 35.59 2.95
CA PHE A 597 6.97 36.04 2.89
C PHE A 597 6.76 37.52 3.26
N GLY A 598 7.82 38.20 3.71
CA GLY A 598 7.80 39.65 4.01
C GLY A 598 7.27 40.00 5.39
N SER A 599 6.42 39.21 6.01
CA SER A 599 5.86 39.44 7.36
C SER A 599 5.45 38.15 8.05
N LEU A 600 5.12 38.24 9.35
CA LEU A 600 4.55 37.12 10.12
C LEU A 600 3.05 36.93 9.89
N GLU A 601 2.40 37.71 9.01
CA GLU A 601 0.98 37.58 8.66
C GLU A 601 0.71 36.49 7.63
N MET A 602 1.73 35.74 7.19
CA MET A 602 1.58 34.64 6.23
C MET A 602 0.58 33.58 6.70
N THR A 603 -0.23 33.08 5.80
CA THR A 603 -1.23 32.03 6.08
C THR A 603 -0.71 30.64 5.73
N LEU A 604 -1.45 29.59 6.13
CA LEU A 604 -1.14 28.22 5.69
C LEU A 604 -1.20 28.11 4.16
N GLY A 605 -2.17 28.77 3.53
CA GLY A 605 -2.31 28.75 2.07
C GLY A 605 -1.19 29.48 1.34
N ASP A 606 -0.50 30.46 1.96
CA ASP A 606 0.72 31.06 1.41
C ASP A 606 1.88 30.07 1.44
N PHE A 607 2.00 29.31 2.51
CA PHE A 607 3.07 28.36 2.75
C PHE A 607 2.90 27.03 2.02
N GLN A 608 1.67 26.46 1.98
CA GLN A 608 1.41 25.12 1.47
C GLN A 608 0.50 25.11 0.25
N LYS A 609 0.91 24.38 -0.79
CA LYS A 609 0.21 24.33 -2.08
C LYS A 609 -0.06 22.89 -2.52
N LEU A 610 -1.21 22.69 -3.12
CA LEU A 610 -1.52 21.53 -3.97
C LEU A 610 -1.10 21.89 -5.39
N VAL A 611 -0.17 21.13 -5.97
CA VAL A 611 0.47 21.47 -7.26
C VAL A 611 0.34 20.32 -8.23
N ARG A 612 -0.22 20.62 -9.43
CA ARG A 612 -0.31 19.65 -10.53
C ARG A 612 -0.13 20.37 -11.86
N GLY A 613 0.90 20.01 -12.64
CA GLY A 613 1.24 20.77 -13.84
C GLY A 613 1.47 22.25 -13.52
N ASP A 614 0.74 23.14 -14.20
CA ASP A 614 0.79 24.59 -14.00
C ASP A 614 -0.19 25.09 -12.92
N ILE A 615 -1.05 24.21 -12.39
CA ILE A 615 -2.03 24.58 -11.36
C ILE A 615 -1.38 24.55 -9.98
N GLU A 616 -1.54 25.63 -9.22
CA GLU A 616 -1.04 25.81 -7.86
C GLU A 616 -2.17 26.37 -6.99
N LEU A 617 -2.81 25.50 -6.20
CA LEU A 617 -3.89 25.89 -5.29
C LEU A 617 -3.40 25.96 -3.85
N PRO A 618 -3.81 26.95 -3.04
CA PRO A 618 -3.61 26.90 -1.60
C PRO A 618 -4.36 25.71 -1.02
N ILE A 619 -3.79 25.05 0.01
CA ILE A 619 -4.41 23.84 0.58
C ILE A 619 -4.31 23.81 2.10
N TRP A 620 -5.38 23.34 2.72
CA TRP A 620 -5.55 23.10 4.15
C TRP A 620 -4.80 21.87 4.63
N GLY A 621 -4.80 21.65 5.94
CA GLY A 621 -4.30 20.43 6.56
C GLY A 621 -2.79 20.46 6.83
N LEU A 622 -2.37 19.74 7.85
CA LEU A 622 -0.97 19.56 8.25
C LEU A 622 -0.76 18.10 8.68
N PRO A 623 0.49 17.65 8.89
CA PRO A 623 0.73 16.28 9.37
C PRO A 623 0.03 15.99 10.69
N ASP A 624 -0.70 14.86 10.73
CA ASP A 624 -1.42 14.32 11.88
C ASP A 624 -2.63 15.15 12.38
N VAL A 625 -3.22 16.00 11.53
CA VAL A 625 -4.62 16.45 11.69
C VAL A 625 -5.54 15.50 10.91
N VAL A 626 -6.85 15.46 11.18
CA VAL A 626 -7.76 14.51 10.50
C VAL A 626 -7.68 14.66 8.99
N THR A 627 -7.64 15.89 8.49
CA THR A 627 -7.35 16.22 7.08
C THR A 627 -5.83 16.30 6.83
N THR A 628 -5.16 15.18 6.99
CA THR A 628 -3.68 15.09 6.95
C THR A 628 -3.10 15.50 5.60
N MET A 629 -2.12 16.42 5.62
CA MET A 629 -1.27 16.78 4.49
C MET A 629 0.19 16.72 4.84
N VAL A 630 1.01 16.14 3.97
CA VAL A 630 2.46 16.07 4.07
C VAL A 630 3.07 16.73 2.85
N SER A 631 3.97 17.68 3.08
CA SER A 631 4.54 18.48 2.00
C SER A 631 6.06 18.48 2.00
N THR A 632 6.64 18.76 0.83
CA THR A 632 8.08 18.91 0.61
C THR A 632 8.43 20.33 0.20
N LYS A 633 9.71 20.70 0.29
CA LYS A 633 10.19 22.02 -0.18
C LYS A 633 9.78 22.27 -1.64
N TYR A 634 9.37 23.49 -1.91
CA TYR A 634 8.99 23.99 -3.21
C TYR A 634 9.66 25.37 -3.43
N LYS A 635 9.26 26.13 -4.43
CA LYS A 635 9.83 27.44 -4.73
C LYS A 635 9.47 28.51 -3.68
N ASP A 636 10.29 29.53 -3.54
CA ASP A 636 10.01 30.78 -2.78
C ASP A 636 9.57 30.53 -1.33
N GLY A 637 10.28 29.65 -0.60
CA GLY A 637 9.96 29.31 0.79
C GLY A 637 8.68 28.46 0.97
N LYS A 638 7.89 28.24 -0.07
CA LYS A 638 6.67 27.44 -0.06
C LYS A 638 6.95 25.96 -0.02
N ARG A 639 5.92 25.20 0.24
CA ARG A 639 5.92 23.73 0.17
C ARG A 639 4.82 23.24 -0.76
N ARG A 640 5.09 22.12 -1.48
CA ARG A 640 4.06 21.40 -2.23
C ARG A 640 3.67 20.13 -1.48
N VAL A 641 2.40 19.83 -1.43
CA VAL A 641 1.88 18.56 -0.90
C VAL A 641 2.30 17.44 -1.82
N ILE A 642 2.80 16.34 -1.22
CA ILE A 642 3.22 15.12 -1.92
C ILE A 642 2.51 13.87 -1.44
N ALA A 643 1.90 13.93 -0.25
CA ALA A 643 1.13 12.84 0.33
C ALA A 643 0.09 13.42 1.30
N GLY A 644 -0.90 12.63 1.61
CA GLY A 644 -2.01 13.02 2.48
C GLY A 644 -3.30 12.42 1.96
N GLU A 645 -4.40 13.11 2.17
CA GLU A 645 -5.70 12.69 1.69
C GLU A 645 -5.70 12.46 0.18
N SER A 646 -5.55 11.22 -0.25
CA SER A 646 -5.35 10.87 -1.66
C SER A 646 -6.60 10.31 -2.33
N TYR A 647 -7.43 9.60 -1.58
CA TYR A 647 -8.78 9.19 -1.98
C TYR A 647 -9.73 9.32 -0.80
N ILE A 648 -10.88 9.92 -1.02
CA ILE A 648 -11.95 10.06 -0.05
C ILE A 648 -13.21 9.49 -0.66
N GLY A 649 -13.80 8.47 -0.01
CA GLY A 649 -15.06 7.85 -0.41
C GLY A 649 -16.04 7.83 0.75
N PHE A 650 -17.23 8.41 0.56
CA PHE A 650 -18.34 8.32 1.49
C PHE A 650 -19.35 7.33 0.96
N ILE A 651 -19.64 6.31 1.73
CA ILE A 651 -20.60 5.27 1.42
C ILE A 651 -21.70 5.30 2.48
N ARG A 652 -22.93 5.25 2.05
CA ARG A 652 -24.08 4.98 2.90
C ARG A 652 -24.97 3.92 2.28
N PHE A 653 -25.50 3.06 3.12
CA PHE A 653 -26.41 2.00 2.72
C PHE A 653 -27.81 2.33 3.21
N ASP A 654 -28.70 2.59 2.27
CA ASP A 654 -30.12 2.71 2.51
C ASP A 654 -30.88 1.45 2.03
N LYS A 655 -32.20 1.48 2.09
CA LYS A 655 -33.05 0.38 1.62
C LYS A 655 -32.90 0.08 0.11
N ASP A 656 -32.39 1.05 -0.67
CA ASP A 656 -32.25 0.94 -2.12
C ASP A 656 -30.82 0.55 -2.52
N GLY A 657 -29.89 0.39 -1.56
CA GLY A 657 -28.52 -0.03 -1.77
C GLY A 657 -27.46 1.04 -1.45
N ALA A 658 -26.27 0.88 -2.00
CA ALA A 658 -25.15 1.78 -1.76
C ALA A 658 -25.32 3.13 -2.48
N LYS A 659 -25.12 4.22 -1.73
CA LYS A 659 -24.97 5.59 -2.28
C LYS A 659 -23.55 6.04 -2.04
N ILE A 660 -22.89 6.50 -3.09
CA ILE A 660 -21.44 6.71 -3.12
C ILE A 660 -21.13 8.14 -3.55
N GLU A 661 -20.29 8.81 -2.77
CA GLU A 661 -19.68 10.10 -3.13
C GLU A 661 -18.17 9.97 -2.93
N SER A 662 -17.37 10.44 -3.89
CA SER A 662 -15.91 10.32 -3.80
C SER A 662 -15.18 11.54 -4.37
N VAL A 663 -13.88 11.63 -4.08
CA VAL A 663 -12.94 12.55 -4.72
C VAL A 663 -11.51 11.99 -4.64
N ILE A 664 -10.74 12.20 -5.69
CA ILE A 664 -9.29 12.01 -5.74
C ILE A 664 -8.61 13.38 -5.68
N SER A 665 -7.40 13.46 -5.15
CA SER A 665 -6.68 14.72 -4.94
C SER A 665 -6.40 15.51 -6.20
N TYR A 666 -6.21 14.85 -7.35
CA TYR A 666 -5.93 15.48 -8.63
C TYR A 666 -7.02 15.20 -9.66
N GLY A 667 -7.02 14.04 -10.21
CA GLY A 667 -7.92 13.51 -11.22
C GLY A 667 -7.59 12.05 -11.51
N ASN A 668 -8.29 11.44 -12.44
CA ASN A 668 -8.17 9.99 -12.71
C ASN A 668 -7.21 9.67 -13.87
N SER A 669 -6.27 10.57 -14.18
CA SER A 669 -5.25 10.36 -15.23
C SER A 669 -3.92 11.00 -14.85
N GLU A 670 -2.82 10.33 -15.20
CA GLU A 670 -1.46 10.84 -15.07
C GLU A 670 -0.96 11.51 -16.37
N ILE A 671 -1.79 11.60 -17.41
CA ILE A 671 -1.44 12.19 -18.69
C ILE A 671 -1.74 13.69 -18.67
N PRO A 672 -0.74 14.59 -18.82
CA PRO A 672 -0.94 16.03 -18.70
C PRO A 672 -1.95 16.63 -19.69
N GLU A 673 -2.09 16.02 -20.88
CA GLU A 673 -3.02 16.45 -21.90
C GLU A 673 -4.47 15.96 -21.67
N SER A 674 -4.67 15.08 -20.70
CA SER A 674 -5.99 14.59 -20.32
C SER A 674 -6.75 15.67 -19.55
N LYS A 675 -8.02 15.86 -19.85
CA LYS A 675 -8.91 16.71 -19.04
C LYS A 675 -9.12 16.19 -17.61
N HIS A 676 -8.73 14.92 -17.36
CA HIS A 676 -8.83 14.26 -16.05
C HIS A 676 -7.49 14.22 -15.31
N PHE A 677 -6.53 15.07 -15.72
CA PHE A 677 -5.24 15.21 -15.06
C PHE A 677 -5.36 15.94 -13.71
N ASP A 678 -6.26 16.94 -13.64
CA ASP A 678 -6.39 17.87 -12.51
C ASP A 678 -7.84 18.30 -12.22
N ASP A 679 -8.83 17.73 -12.91
CA ASP A 679 -10.23 18.15 -12.89
C ASP A 679 -10.96 17.98 -11.54
N GLN A 680 -10.34 17.28 -10.57
CA GLN A 680 -10.91 17.14 -9.24
C GLN A 680 -10.23 18.03 -8.19
N MET A 681 -9.19 18.79 -8.53
CA MET A 681 -8.44 19.60 -7.55
C MET A 681 -9.31 20.66 -6.86
N GLU A 682 -10.18 21.35 -7.60
CA GLU A 682 -11.09 22.33 -7.02
C GLU A 682 -12.18 21.70 -6.14
N LEU A 683 -12.71 20.54 -6.54
CA LEU A 683 -13.65 19.78 -5.70
C LEU A 683 -12.97 19.41 -4.38
N TYR A 684 -11.76 18.88 -4.48
CA TYR A 684 -10.97 18.42 -3.35
C TYR A 684 -10.62 19.56 -2.39
N GLN A 685 -10.11 20.70 -2.89
CA GLN A 685 -9.78 21.87 -2.10
C GLN A 685 -11.00 22.42 -1.34
N ASN A 686 -12.19 22.36 -1.95
CA ASN A 686 -13.43 22.90 -1.41
C ASN A 686 -14.29 21.87 -0.63
N PHE A 687 -13.72 20.72 -0.25
CA PHE A 687 -14.42 19.63 0.44
C PHE A 687 -15.68 19.15 -0.29
N LYS A 688 -15.69 19.25 -1.62
CA LYS A 688 -16.77 18.79 -2.48
C LYS A 688 -16.50 17.38 -2.98
N LEU A 689 -17.58 16.65 -3.25
CA LEU A 689 -17.54 15.27 -3.69
C LEU A 689 -18.35 15.12 -4.98
N LYS A 690 -17.92 14.23 -5.86
CA LYS A 690 -18.74 13.76 -6.98
C LYS A 690 -19.58 12.56 -6.56
N LYS A 691 -20.77 12.41 -7.11
CA LYS A 691 -21.60 11.20 -6.99
C LYS A 691 -21.12 10.20 -8.02
N VAL A 692 -21.00 8.95 -7.63
CA VAL A 692 -20.60 7.86 -8.52
C VAL A 692 -21.65 6.75 -8.46
N SER A 693 -22.06 6.25 -9.63
CA SER A 693 -23.07 5.21 -9.74
C SER A 693 -22.46 3.85 -10.05
N MET A 694 -23.07 2.78 -9.54
CA MET A 694 -22.86 1.40 -9.98
C MET A 694 -24.02 0.86 -10.82
N ASN A 695 -25.06 1.68 -11.04
CA ASN A 695 -26.22 1.30 -11.86
C ASN A 695 -25.87 1.39 -13.36
N LYS A 696 -25.95 0.27 -14.05
CA LYS A 696 -25.58 0.17 -15.47
C LYS A 696 -26.32 1.17 -16.36
N ASP A 697 -27.64 1.30 -16.18
CA ASP A 697 -28.46 2.17 -17.03
C ASP A 697 -28.11 3.66 -16.84
N GLU A 698 -27.83 4.07 -15.59
CA GLU A 698 -27.37 5.43 -15.29
C GLU A 698 -26.00 5.69 -15.91
N ILE A 699 -25.05 4.74 -15.78
CA ILE A 699 -23.70 4.87 -16.30
C ILE A 699 -23.70 5.02 -17.83
N TYR A 700 -24.49 4.19 -18.54
CA TYR A 700 -24.57 4.29 -19.99
C TYR A 700 -25.29 5.55 -20.47
N ARG A 701 -26.33 6.00 -19.73
CA ARG A 701 -27.06 7.24 -20.05
C ARG A 701 -26.18 8.48 -19.93
N ASP A 702 -25.34 8.52 -18.87
CA ASP A 702 -24.55 9.69 -18.50
C ASP A 702 -23.08 9.57 -19.00
N ALA A 703 -22.82 8.60 -19.89
CA ALA A 703 -21.50 8.29 -20.41
C ALA A 703 -20.91 9.44 -21.24
N LEU A 704 -19.65 9.80 -20.93
CA LEU A 704 -18.89 10.71 -21.78
C LEU A 704 -18.37 10.00 -23.03
N ARG A 705 -17.95 8.73 -22.90
CA ARG A 705 -17.39 7.90 -23.97
C ARG A 705 -17.69 6.44 -23.70
N ILE A 706 -18.09 5.70 -24.75
CA ILE A 706 -18.25 4.24 -24.72
C ILE A 706 -17.37 3.68 -25.83
N TYR A 707 -16.55 2.68 -25.53
CA TYR A 707 -15.65 2.06 -26.49
C TYR A 707 -15.18 0.68 -26.02
N ASN A 708 -14.56 -0.08 -26.93
CA ASN A 708 -13.94 -1.36 -26.65
C ASN A 708 -12.41 -1.23 -26.67
N PRO A 709 -11.65 -2.09 -25.96
CA PRO A 709 -10.18 -2.06 -25.98
C PRO A 709 -9.64 -2.53 -27.35
N HIS A 710 -9.15 -1.63 -28.18
CA HIS A 710 -8.62 -1.93 -29.53
C HIS A 710 -7.21 -1.40 -29.72
#